data_2d41eba25b5d7c2435680e97bb4a1975
#
_entry.id   2d41eba25b5d7c2435680e97bb4a1975
#
_cell.length_a   1.000
_cell.length_b   1.000
_cell.length_c   1.000
_cell.angle_alpha   90.00
_cell.angle_beta   90.00
_cell.angle_gamma   90.00
#
_symmetry.space_group_name_H-M   'P 1'
#
loop_
_entity.id
_entity.type
_entity.pdbx_description
1 polymer ?
#
loop_
_entity_poly.entity_id
_entity_poly.type
_entity_poly.pdbx_seq_one_letter_code
_entity_poly.pdbx_strand_id
1 'polypeptide(L)'
;MAKLGGCSLLGGVLLAGMMFPVAGGFGLASNKAAQTVENTSAQLIEGEVPAVTTMVDVNGDPLAWIYDQRRFEVPSDRISNDMKLAIVSVEDRRFADHDGVDWQGTARAFLTNTTSGQIEQGASTLVQQYVKNYQLLVLAQNDAERRAAIETTPARKIREIRMALELDSRLSKEEILTRYLNLVPFGNGAYGVQEAAQTYFGINASDLNAAQSAMLAGIVQSSSALNPYTNAERVLNRRNVVLDTMIENIPDRAEEFRAAKEEPLGVLPEPKMLPQGCIAADDRGFFCDYVMQYLSSVGIPRDQVTRGGYLIQTTLDPDVQDSAVRAVRNNTSPQATGVANVLNLIQPGSESHRVLAMASSRIYGLDGTNNETVSPQTFSMVGHGAGSIFKIFPTAAALDQGMGIDTWVNVPARYEARGMGYGGAPGCPPATYCVENYSSYKPSMSLTEALATSPNTTFIGMIEQAGVEATVDMAVKLGLRSYTRAGTSGYGEQSLAEMVVDQNQGSFTLGPVAVNPLELSNVAATLASDGMWCPPTPVDAIIDRYGNAIEIAHEPCEQVVEPGLATALSQALGQDHTGVGTAARAAGATGWSAPVSAKTGTTNSNYSAGFLGYTNTVAGVSYIYGDSPTPSPVCSFPVRQCYSGNLFGGNEPAQTWFQAVGPVASKLGPIQAPQATDRKYVSGDPRNQVPNVAGLTQSTAIRRLESSGYSYNTVWTSSAESRGVVTSYSPNGFAAPGATITLYVSDGSQRVVRPSPSQRETQAPPTTARSEQRPDLPDSVEVPGLPEPMPVPNLNN
;
A
#
# COMPACT_ATOMS: atom_id res chain seq x y z
N MET A 1 -30.81 66.14 -55.94
CA MET A 1 -29.65 66.18 -55.00
C MET A 1 -30.04 65.55 -53.64
N ALA A 2 -31.09 65.96 -52.95
CA ALA A 2 -31.44 65.47 -51.61
C ALA A 2 -31.76 63.90 -51.59
N LYS A 3 -32.43 63.38 -52.64
CA LYS A 3 -32.72 61.96 -52.72
C LYS A 3 -31.46 61.06 -52.94
N LEU A 4 -30.48 61.57 -53.68
CA LEU A 4 -29.22 60.86 -53.86
C LEU A 4 -28.38 60.87 -52.59
N GLY A 5 -28.36 61.96 -51.83
CA GLY A 5 -27.69 62.01 -50.52
C GLY A 5 -28.27 61.10 -49.49
N GLY A 6 -29.62 60.96 -49.51
CA GLY A 6 -30.32 60.02 -48.59
C GLY A 6 -30.05 58.56 -48.91
N CYS A 7 -30.00 58.20 -50.21
CA CYS A 7 -29.64 56.79 -50.58
C CYS A 7 -28.16 56.43 -50.28
N SER A 8 -27.26 57.41 -50.48
CA SER A 8 -25.84 57.20 -50.13
C SER A 8 -25.64 57.05 -48.63
N LEU A 9 -26.38 57.79 -47.81
CA LEU A 9 -26.30 57.69 -46.34
C LEU A 9 -26.90 56.35 -45.86
N LEU A 10 -28.06 55.94 -46.43
CA LEU A 10 -28.66 54.64 -46.12
C LEU A 10 -27.80 53.47 -46.59
N GLY A 11 -27.19 53.55 -47.78
CA GLY A 11 -26.24 52.56 -48.23
C GLY A 11 -24.99 52.44 -47.37
N GLY A 12 -24.46 53.57 -46.90
CA GLY A 12 -23.32 53.60 -45.96
C GLY A 12 -23.63 53.03 -44.59
N VAL A 13 -24.82 53.31 -44.03
CA VAL A 13 -25.26 52.78 -42.78
C VAL A 13 -25.52 51.23 -42.87
N LEU A 14 -26.10 50.76 -44.01
CA LEU A 14 -26.30 49.34 -44.24
C LEU A 14 -24.97 48.59 -44.41
N LEU A 15 -24.00 49.13 -45.15
CA LEU A 15 -22.68 48.59 -45.33
C LEU A 15 -21.92 48.58 -44.00
N ALA A 16 -21.99 49.64 -43.18
CA ALA A 16 -21.42 49.70 -41.84
C ALA A 16 -22.08 48.68 -40.90
N GLY A 17 -23.42 48.54 -40.98
CA GLY A 17 -24.17 47.54 -40.20
C GLY A 17 -23.85 46.09 -40.56
N MET A 18 -23.58 45.81 -41.86
CA MET A 18 -23.12 44.48 -42.29
C MET A 18 -21.64 44.20 -41.96
N MET A 19 -20.80 45.25 -41.95
CA MET A 19 -19.40 45.09 -41.60
C MET A 19 -19.14 45.07 -40.08
N PHE A 20 -20.05 45.64 -39.28
CA PHE A 20 -19.89 45.72 -37.83
C PHE A 20 -19.79 44.31 -37.11
N PRO A 21 -20.66 43.34 -37.43
CA PRO A 21 -20.51 41.99 -36.85
C PRO A 21 -19.22 41.27 -37.30
N VAL A 22 -18.80 41.52 -38.55
CA VAL A 22 -17.57 40.95 -39.12
C VAL A 22 -16.35 41.61 -38.46
N ALA A 23 -16.31 42.93 -38.38
CA ALA A 23 -15.23 43.65 -37.69
C ALA A 23 -15.22 43.39 -36.18
N GLY A 24 -16.41 43.29 -35.55
CA GLY A 24 -16.55 42.91 -34.15
C GLY A 24 -16.13 41.45 -33.87
N GLY A 25 -16.49 40.55 -34.78
CA GLY A 25 -16.06 39.14 -34.72
C GLY A 25 -14.55 39.01 -34.91
N PHE A 26 -13.94 39.73 -35.84
CA PHE A 26 -12.48 39.77 -35.99
C PHE A 26 -11.81 40.42 -34.77
N GLY A 27 -12.39 41.46 -34.18
CA GLY A 27 -11.87 42.10 -32.96
C GLY A 27 -11.91 41.18 -31.76
N LEU A 28 -13.02 40.45 -31.56
CA LEU A 28 -13.14 39.44 -30.50
C LEU A 28 -12.22 38.24 -30.73
N ALA A 29 -12.09 37.76 -31.96
CA ALA A 29 -11.17 36.69 -32.28
C ALA A 29 -9.71 37.10 -32.11
N SER A 30 -9.37 38.37 -32.45
CA SER A 30 -8.04 38.95 -32.28
C SER A 30 -7.73 39.13 -30.78
N ASN A 31 -8.69 39.62 -29.97
CA ASN A 31 -8.50 39.74 -28.52
C ASN A 31 -8.39 38.37 -27.81
N LYS A 32 -9.21 37.39 -28.20
CA LYS A 32 -9.03 36.01 -27.68
C LYS A 32 -7.68 35.44 -28.08
N ALA A 33 -7.25 35.62 -29.32
CA ALA A 33 -5.95 35.17 -29.76
C ALA A 33 -4.81 35.90 -29.05
N ALA A 34 -4.93 37.19 -28.77
CA ALA A 34 -3.97 37.96 -27.99
C ALA A 34 -3.89 37.48 -26.52
N GLN A 35 -5.02 37.29 -25.87
CA GLN A 35 -5.08 36.74 -24.51
C GLN A 35 -4.51 35.32 -24.42
N THR A 36 -4.77 34.47 -25.44
CA THR A 36 -4.20 33.11 -25.49
C THR A 36 -2.68 33.16 -25.64
N VAL A 37 -2.15 34.08 -26.48
CA VAL A 37 -0.68 34.26 -26.63
C VAL A 37 -0.07 34.78 -25.33
N GLU A 38 -0.70 35.74 -24.68
CA GLU A 38 -0.22 36.33 -23.43
C GLU A 38 -0.20 35.29 -22.28
N ASN A 39 -1.27 34.51 -22.12
CA ASN A 39 -1.33 33.44 -21.13
C ASN A 39 -0.32 32.31 -21.43
N THR A 40 -0.15 31.94 -22.70
CA THR A 40 0.84 30.90 -23.06
C THR A 40 2.26 31.42 -22.95
N SER A 41 2.51 32.73 -23.22
CA SER A 41 3.83 33.35 -22.99
C SER A 41 4.18 33.40 -21.50
N ALA A 42 3.22 33.69 -20.63
CA ALA A 42 3.44 33.63 -19.20
C ALA A 42 3.82 32.19 -18.74
N GLN A 43 3.12 31.18 -19.26
CA GLN A 43 3.45 29.76 -18.98
C GLN A 43 4.85 29.36 -19.51
N LEU A 44 5.27 29.90 -20.65
CA LEU A 44 6.62 29.68 -21.21
C LEU A 44 7.73 30.26 -20.33
N ILE A 45 7.42 31.33 -19.62
CA ILE A 45 8.36 32.03 -18.74
C ILE A 45 8.37 31.46 -17.32
N GLU A 46 7.21 31.21 -16.76
CA GLU A 46 7.00 30.82 -15.36
C GLU A 46 6.78 29.30 -15.20
N GLY A 47 6.42 28.60 -16.28
CA GLY A 47 6.08 27.18 -16.23
C GLY A 47 7.31 26.29 -16.11
N GLU A 48 7.13 25.21 -15.38
CA GLU A 48 8.14 24.21 -15.16
C GLU A 48 8.09 23.09 -16.21
N VAL A 49 9.23 22.57 -16.62
CA VAL A 49 9.29 21.39 -17.47
C VAL A 49 9.15 20.11 -16.63
N PRO A 50 8.57 19.04 -17.16
CA PRO A 50 8.53 17.74 -16.47
C PRO A 50 9.95 17.26 -16.16
N ALA A 51 10.19 16.90 -14.91
CA ALA A 51 11.47 16.40 -14.44
C ALA A 51 11.31 15.10 -13.66
N VAL A 52 12.41 14.36 -13.48
CA VAL A 52 12.43 13.09 -12.75
C VAL A 52 12.21 13.33 -11.26
N THR A 53 11.20 12.72 -10.70
CA THR A 53 11.06 12.59 -9.25
C THR A 53 11.87 11.40 -8.77
N THR A 54 12.67 11.60 -7.74
CA THR A 54 13.49 10.57 -7.12
C THR A 54 12.92 10.21 -5.74
N MET A 55 12.61 8.94 -5.52
CA MET A 55 12.34 8.40 -4.19
C MET A 55 13.62 7.87 -3.59
N VAL A 56 13.87 8.18 -2.32
CA VAL A 56 15.04 7.70 -1.59
C VAL A 56 14.61 7.04 -0.28
N ASP A 57 15.43 6.11 0.21
CA ASP A 57 15.26 5.48 1.52
C ASP A 57 15.73 6.40 2.67
N VAL A 58 15.70 5.91 3.91
CA VAL A 58 16.12 6.68 5.10
C VAL A 58 17.59 7.09 5.09
N ASN A 59 18.45 6.46 4.28
CA ASN A 59 19.87 6.79 4.12
C ASN A 59 20.10 7.80 3.00
N GLY A 60 19.08 8.10 2.18
CA GLY A 60 19.17 8.94 0.99
C GLY A 60 19.58 8.18 -0.27
N ASP A 61 19.61 6.85 -0.22
CA ASP A 61 19.89 6.02 -1.39
C ASP A 61 18.68 5.90 -2.30
N PRO A 62 18.85 5.97 -3.64
CA PRO A 62 17.74 5.92 -4.59
C PRO A 62 16.98 4.59 -4.51
N LEU A 63 15.65 4.70 -4.38
CA LEU A 63 14.71 3.57 -4.35
C LEU A 63 13.99 3.43 -5.70
N ALA A 64 13.51 4.53 -6.25
CA ALA A 64 12.80 4.56 -7.52
C ALA A 64 12.89 5.93 -8.19
N TRP A 65 12.76 5.94 -9.52
CA TRP A 65 12.65 7.15 -10.34
C TRP A 65 11.31 7.16 -11.06
N ILE A 66 10.53 8.20 -10.80
CA ILE A 66 9.18 8.36 -11.32
C ILE A 66 9.17 9.52 -12.32
N TYR A 67 8.86 9.27 -13.60
CA TYR A 67 8.90 10.29 -14.62
C TYR A 67 8.05 9.96 -15.86
N ASP A 68 7.60 11.00 -16.56
CA ASP A 68 7.09 10.92 -17.93
C ASP A 68 8.22 11.11 -18.94
N GLN A 69 9.08 12.10 -18.65
CA GLN A 69 10.22 12.49 -19.46
C GLN A 69 11.46 12.41 -18.58
N ARG A 70 12.43 11.62 -19.01
CA ARG A 70 13.67 11.46 -18.26
C ARG A 70 14.53 12.72 -18.44
N ARG A 71 14.44 13.64 -17.47
CA ARG A 71 15.07 14.95 -17.48
C ARG A 71 15.53 15.34 -16.09
N PHE A 72 16.79 15.79 -16.05
CA PHE A 72 17.36 16.52 -14.93
C PHE A 72 17.73 17.91 -15.40
N GLU A 73 17.15 18.94 -14.81
CA GLU A 73 17.48 20.32 -15.14
C GLU A 73 18.79 20.71 -14.48
N VAL A 74 19.61 21.47 -15.22
CA VAL A 74 20.87 22.02 -14.73
C VAL A 74 20.95 23.51 -15.03
N PRO A 75 21.54 24.32 -14.12
CA PRO A 75 21.76 25.74 -14.38
C PRO A 75 22.84 25.94 -15.45
N SER A 76 22.90 27.15 -15.99
CA SER A 76 23.78 27.50 -17.10
C SER A 76 25.26 27.19 -16.85
N ASP A 77 25.75 27.41 -15.63
CA ASP A 77 27.14 27.17 -15.22
C ASP A 77 27.49 25.67 -15.13
N ARG A 78 26.49 24.78 -15.16
CA ARG A 78 26.65 23.33 -15.24
C ARG A 78 26.48 22.76 -16.64
N ILE A 79 26.42 23.61 -17.67
CA ILE A 79 26.43 23.21 -19.08
C ILE A 79 27.72 23.65 -19.71
N SER A 80 28.44 22.73 -20.35
CA SER A 80 29.68 22.99 -21.06
C SER A 80 29.55 24.17 -22.05
N ASN A 81 30.53 25.04 -22.09
CA ASN A 81 30.61 26.12 -23.07
C ASN A 81 30.66 25.57 -24.49
N ASP A 82 31.27 24.41 -24.70
CA ASP A 82 31.31 23.76 -26.00
C ASP A 82 29.92 23.31 -26.46
N MET A 83 29.07 22.85 -25.53
CA MET A 83 27.69 22.50 -25.85
C MET A 83 26.86 23.74 -26.24
N LYS A 84 26.99 24.83 -25.49
CA LYS A 84 26.34 26.11 -25.82
C LYS A 84 26.79 26.63 -27.18
N LEU A 85 28.07 26.56 -27.47
CA LEU A 85 28.64 26.94 -28.73
C LEU A 85 28.17 26.06 -29.90
N ALA A 86 28.20 24.74 -29.73
CA ALA A 86 27.82 23.79 -30.75
C ALA A 86 26.35 23.97 -31.21
N ILE A 87 25.43 24.11 -30.25
CA ILE A 87 24.01 24.27 -30.58
C ILE A 87 23.72 25.61 -31.26
N VAL A 88 24.29 26.71 -30.75
CA VAL A 88 24.17 28.04 -31.38
C VAL A 88 24.76 28.02 -32.77
N SER A 89 25.93 27.43 -32.97
CA SER A 89 26.61 27.38 -34.25
C SER A 89 25.79 26.67 -35.34
N VAL A 90 25.10 25.58 -34.99
CA VAL A 90 24.39 24.77 -35.99
C VAL A 90 22.91 25.15 -36.15
N GLU A 91 22.25 25.64 -35.11
CA GLU A 91 20.81 25.92 -35.13
C GLU A 91 20.53 27.41 -35.33
N ASP A 92 21.35 28.33 -34.82
CA ASP A 92 21.07 29.77 -34.84
C ASP A 92 22.34 30.63 -34.69
N ARG A 93 23.14 30.73 -35.75
CA ARG A 93 24.46 31.43 -35.75
C ARG A 93 24.40 32.87 -35.28
N ARG A 94 23.25 33.55 -35.42
CA ARG A 94 23.05 34.94 -35.04
C ARG A 94 22.16 35.08 -33.82
N PHE A 95 22.17 34.09 -32.97
CA PHE A 95 21.33 34.04 -31.78
C PHE A 95 21.47 35.27 -30.88
N ALA A 96 22.71 35.82 -30.79
CA ALA A 96 22.97 37.04 -30.03
C ALA A 96 22.55 38.36 -30.75
N ASP A 97 22.29 38.31 -32.07
CA ASP A 97 22.11 39.52 -32.92
C ASP A 97 20.65 39.84 -33.26
N HIS A 98 19.70 39.03 -32.87
CA HIS A 98 18.31 39.20 -33.18
C HIS A 98 17.42 39.12 -31.95
N ASP A 99 16.22 39.72 -31.96
CA ASP A 99 15.25 39.76 -30.88
C ASP A 99 14.18 38.67 -31.10
N GLY A 100 14.53 37.40 -30.83
CA GLY A 100 13.65 36.23 -30.92
C GLY A 100 13.42 35.69 -32.35
N VAL A 101 13.51 36.50 -33.39
CA VAL A 101 13.31 36.13 -34.79
C VAL A 101 14.40 36.68 -35.67
N ASP A 102 15.11 35.84 -36.39
CA ASP A 102 16.09 36.22 -37.38
C ASP A 102 15.41 36.53 -38.73
N TRP A 103 14.99 37.79 -38.95
CA TRP A 103 14.33 38.22 -40.16
C TRP A 103 15.25 38.12 -41.43
N GLN A 104 16.55 38.37 -41.29
CA GLN A 104 17.50 38.25 -42.40
C GLN A 104 17.73 36.78 -42.77
N GLY A 105 17.91 35.90 -41.81
CA GLY A 105 18.00 34.45 -42.02
C GLY A 105 16.74 33.86 -42.60
N THR A 106 15.59 34.29 -42.12
CA THR A 106 14.27 33.87 -42.68
C THR A 106 14.10 34.29 -44.13
N ALA A 107 14.46 35.51 -44.48
CA ALA A 107 14.40 35.99 -45.89
C ALA A 107 15.38 35.22 -46.78
N ARG A 108 16.62 34.98 -46.32
CA ARG A 108 17.62 34.19 -47.02
C ARG A 108 17.17 32.75 -47.25
N ALA A 109 16.70 32.07 -46.19
CA ALA A 109 16.19 30.70 -46.29
C ALA A 109 14.99 30.58 -47.24
N PHE A 110 14.09 31.56 -47.24
CA PHE A 110 12.98 31.64 -48.15
C PHE A 110 13.44 31.71 -49.62
N LEU A 111 14.42 32.54 -49.91
CA LEU A 111 15.01 32.68 -51.25
C LEU A 111 15.70 31.38 -51.68
N THR A 112 16.52 30.77 -50.83
CA THR A 112 17.24 29.52 -51.13
C THR A 112 16.27 28.37 -51.39
N ASN A 113 15.29 28.15 -50.50
CA ASN A 113 14.32 27.08 -50.60
C ASN A 113 13.37 27.28 -51.82
N THR A 114 13.10 28.54 -52.24
CA THR A 114 12.27 28.83 -53.41
C THR A 114 13.05 28.59 -54.70
N THR A 115 14.36 28.85 -54.72
CA THR A 115 15.19 28.63 -55.90
C THR A 115 15.61 27.18 -56.09
N SER A 116 15.82 26.43 -55.02
CA SER A 116 16.16 24.98 -55.07
C SER A 116 14.96 24.06 -55.23
N GLY A 117 13.75 24.53 -54.92
CA GLY A 117 12.53 23.73 -54.94
C GLY A 117 12.48 22.68 -53.79
N GLN A 118 13.42 22.70 -52.87
CA GLN A 118 13.54 21.82 -51.70
C GLN A 118 13.84 22.64 -50.46
N ILE A 119 13.52 22.07 -49.28
CA ILE A 119 13.84 22.72 -47.98
C ILE A 119 15.30 22.41 -47.65
N GLU A 120 16.22 23.30 -48.10
CA GLU A 120 17.65 23.16 -47.85
C GLU A 120 18.14 23.91 -46.60
N GLN A 121 17.43 24.97 -46.20
CA GLN A 121 17.78 25.77 -45.03
C GLN A 121 16.62 25.91 -44.05
N GLY A 122 16.87 25.63 -42.76
CA GLY A 122 15.98 25.93 -41.64
C GLY A 122 15.97 27.45 -41.34
N ALA A 123 14.80 28.01 -41.15
CA ALA A 123 14.60 29.43 -40.88
C ALA A 123 14.14 29.73 -39.44
N SER A 124 14.00 28.74 -38.60
CA SER A 124 13.51 28.89 -37.22
C SER A 124 14.67 29.12 -36.25
N THR A 125 14.58 30.18 -35.44
CA THR A 125 15.56 30.50 -34.40
C THR A 125 15.44 29.51 -33.23
N LEU A 126 16.45 29.45 -32.34
CA LEU A 126 16.42 28.71 -31.08
C LEU A 126 15.22 29.10 -30.22
N VAL A 127 14.87 30.41 -30.20
CA VAL A 127 13.70 30.88 -29.45
C VAL A 127 12.41 30.28 -29.98
N GLN A 128 12.23 30.27 -31.31
CA GLN A 128 11.07 29.67 -31.96
C GLN A 128 11.02 28.15 -31.76
N GLN A 129 12.16 27.48 -31.77
CA GLN A 129 12.24 26.04 -31.47
C GLN A 129 11.91 25.77 -30.02
N TYR A 130 12.33 26.59 -29.06
CA TYR A 130 11.95 26.48 -27.66
C TYR A 130 10.44 26.58 -27.51
N VAL A 131 9.80 27.62 -28.07
CA VAL A 131 8.34 27.78 -28.02
C VAL A 131 7.61 26.56 -28.56
N LYS A 132 8.00 26.06 -29.72
CA LYS A 132 7.40 24.87 -30.34
C LYS A 132 7.57 23.62 -29.46
N ASN A 133 8.79 23.36 -28.96
CA ASN A 133 9.07 22.18 -28.14
C ASN A 133 8.37 22.27 -26.79
N TYR A 134 8.27 23.46 -26.18
CA TYR A 134 7.54 23.64 -24.93
C TYR A 134 6.05 23.36 -25.10
N GLN A 135 5.42 23.85 -26.18
CA GLN A 135 4.02 23.54 -26.49
C GLN A 135 3.81 22.04 -26.70
N LEU A 136 4.73 21.36 -27.35
CA LEU A 136 4.65 19.93 -27.65
C LEU A 136 4.91 19.05 -26.42
N LEU A 137 5.93 19.36 -25.64
CA LEU A 137 6.48 18.48 -24.61
C LEU A 137 5.97 18.80 -23.19
N VAL A 138 5.51 20.03 -22.95
CA VAL A 138 5.09 20.50 -21.63
C VAL A 138 3.59 20.75 -21.58
N LEU A 139 3.03 21.51 -22.53
CA LEU A 139 1.64 21.95 -22.49
C LEU A 139 0.65 20.96 -23.08
N ALA A 140 1.05 20.19 -24.12
CA ALA A 140 0.15 19.25 -24.79
C ALA A 140 -0.18 18.04 -23.88
N GLN A 141 -1.44 17.93 -23.49
CA GLN A 141 -1.96 16.88 -22.62
C GLN A 141 -2.48 15.65 -23.37
N ASN A 142 -2.76 15.80 -24.68
CA ASN A 142 -3.31 14.75 -25.50
C ASN A 142 -2.76 14.78 -26.94
N ASP A 143 -3.02 13.72 -27.72
CA ASP A 143 -2.50 13.58 -29.07
C ASP A 143 -3.03 14.64 -30.05
N ALA A 144 -4.22 15.20 -29.82
CA ALA A 144 -4.74 16.27 -30.65
C ALA A 144 -3.95 17.57 -30.43
N GLU A 145 -3.63 17.91 -29.20
CA GLU A 145 -2.80 19.07 -28.84
C GLU A 145 -1.36 18.91 -29.32
N ARG A 146 -0.80 17.68 -29.19
CA ARG A 146 0.53 17.36 -29.73
C ARG A 146 0.59 17.56 -31.24
N ARG A 147 -0.42 17.10 -31.99
CA ARG A 147 -0.52 17.34 -33.43
C ARG A 147 -0.65 18.82 -33.76
N ALA A 148 -1.47 19.57 -33.01
CA ALA A 148 -1.62 21.00 -33.19
C ALA A 148 -0.34 21.81 -32.95
N ALA A 149 0.50 21.38 -31.98
CA ALA A 149 1.79 22.02 -31.68
C ALA A 149 2.81 21.90 -32.83
N ILE A 150 2.73 20.84 -33.63
CA ILE A 150 3.66 20.58 -34.73
C ILE A 150 3.04 20.76 -36.12
N GLU A 151 1.77 21.16 -36.22
CA GLU A 151 1.05 21.35 -37.49
C GLU A 151 1.77 22.38 -38.39
N THR A 152 1.89 22.05 -39.68
CA THR A 152 2.56 22.94 -40.65
C THR A 152 1.57 23.95 -41.21
N THR A 153 1.13 24.94 -40.40
CA THR A 153 0.20 25.99 -40.81
C THR A 153 0.79 27.39 -40.61
N PRO A 154 0.48 28.37 -41.50
CA PRO A 154 0.90 29.76 -41.32
C PRO A 154 0.40 30.35 -40.01
N ALA A 155 -0.80 30.00 -39.57
CA ALA A 155 -1.39 30.51 -38.33
C ALA A 155 -0.59 30.05 -37.10
N ARG A 156 -0.18 28.78 -37.05
CA ARG A 156 0.71 28.28 -35.98
C ARG A 156 2.06 29.04 -36.01
N LYS A 157 2.67 29.21 -37.16
CA LYS A 157 3.96 29.90 -37.30
C LYS A 157 3.90 31.36 -36.87
N ILE A 158 2.80 32.07 -37.14
CA ILE A 158 2.59 33.45 -36.68
C ILE A 158 2.48 33.49 -35.13
N ARG A 159 1.75 32.54 -34.52
CA ARG A 159 1.69 32.45 -33.05
C ARG A 159 3.07 32.17 -32.45
N GLU A 160 3.83 31.22 -33.00
CA GLU A 160 5.20 30.91 -32.59
C GLU A 160 6.10 32.14 -32.66
N ILE A 161 6.07 32.90 -33.76
CA ILE A 161 6.81 34.14 -33.92
C ILE A 161 6.47 35.17 -32.81
N ARG A 162 5.18 35.40 -32.54
CA ARG A 162 4.76 36.35 -31.49
C ARG A 162 5.25 35.91 -30.10
N MET A 163 5.10 34.64 -29.77
CA MET A 163 5.58 34.08 -28.51
C MET A 163 7.10 34.18 -28.39
N ALA A 164 7.85 33.94 -29.49
CA ALA A 164 9.29 34.06 -29.52
C ALA A 164 9.78 35.49 -29.26
N LEU A 165 9.12 36.49 -29.87
CA LEU A 165 9.40 37.91 -29.62
C LEU A 165 9.11 38.30 -28.16
N GLU A 166 7.98 37.85 -27.64
CA GLU A 166 7.60 38.13 -26.25
C GLU A 166 8.60 37.48 -25.26
N LEU A 167 9.00 36.23 -25.52
CA LEU A 167 9.94 35.50 -24.67
C LEU A 167 11.30 36.19 -24.64
N ASP A 168 11.83 36.59 -25.81
CA ASP A 168 13.12 37.24 -25.94
C ASP A 168 13.15 38.64 -25.30
N SER A 169 11.99 39.33 -25.26
CA SER A 169 11.87 40.64 -24.58
C SER A 169 11.96 40.54 -23.06
N ARG A 170 11.68 39.35 -22.47
CA ARG A 170 11.61 39.13 -21.01
C ARG A 170 12.77 38.34 -20.44
N LEU A 171 13.39 37.44 -21.22
CA LEU A 171 14.48 36.58 -20.78
C LEU A 171 15.77 36.94 -21.48
N SER A 172 16.90 36.79 -20.80
CA SER A 172 18.22 36.93 -21.42
C SER A 172 18.50 35.77 -22.38
N LYS A 173 19.38 36.01 -23.37
CA LYS A 173 19.82 34.99 -24.32
C LYS A 173 20.39 33.76 -23.62
N GLU A 174 21.15 33.95 -22.53
CA GLU A 174 21.71 32.85 -21.76
C GLU A 174 20.60 32.02 -21.10
N GLU A 175 19.58 32.66 -20.57
CA GLU A 175 18.45 31.95 -19.95
C GLU A 175 17.62 31.18 -20.97
N ILE A 176 17.33 31.76 -22.14
CA ILE A 176 16.65 31.08 -23.24
C ILE A 176 17.42 29.86 -23.69
N LEU A 177 18.75 30.00 -23.88
CA LEU A 177 19.62 28.90 -24.29
C LEU A 177 19.66 27.76 -23.24
N THR A 178 19.73 28.13 -21.98
CA THR A 178 19.70 27.19 -20.86
C THR A 178 18.40 26.41 -20.82
N ARG A 179 17.26 27.08 -20.93
CA ARG A 179 15.93 26.49 -20.97
C ARG A 179 15.75 25.57 -22.19
N TYR A 180 16.28 26.01 -23.36
CA TYR A 180 16.25 25.19 -24.57
C TYR A 180 17.04 23.90 -24.40
N LEU A 181 18.25 23.98 -23.89
CA LEU A 181 19.11 22.81 -23.65
C LEU A 181 18.57 21.86 -22.59
N ASN A 182 17.81 22.36 -21.61
CA ASN A 182 17.11 21.53 -20.64
C ASN A 182 15.80 20.92 -21.17
N LEU A 183 15.24 21.45 -22.29
CA LEU A 183 13.94 21.04 -22.79
C LEU A 183 13.99 19.96 -23.87
N VAL A 184 14.90 20.12 -24.87
CA VAL A 184 14.85 19.37 -26.14
C VAL A 184 15.16 17.88 -25.96
N PRO A 185 14.54 17.01 -26.83
CA PRO A 185 14.82 15.60 -26.83
C PRO A 185 16.11 15.27 -27.59
N PHE A 186 16.99 14.48 -26.98
CA PHE A 186 18.24 14.00 -27.59
C PHE A 186 18.15 12.55 -28.07
N GLY A 187 16.97 11.91 -28.02
CA GLY A 187 16.79 10.49 -28.37
C GLY A 187 17.04 9.53 -27.18
N ASN A 188 16.77 8.25 -27.38
CA ASN A 188 16.86 7.20 -26.37
C ASN A 188 16.17 7.56 -25.02
N GLY A 189 15.06 8.31 -25.09
CA GLY A 189 14.32 8.75 -23.90
C GLY A 189 14.98 9.87 -23.12
N ALA A 190 16.13 10.41 -23.56
CA ALA A 190 16.81 11.52 -22.91
C ALA A 190 16.23 12.87 -23.31
N TYR A 191 15.74 13.63 -22.34
CA TYR A 191 15.29 15.01 -22.48
C TYR A 191 16.22 15.93 -21.69
N GLY A 192 16.66 17.00 -22.35
CA GLY A 192 17.66 17.90 -21.80
C GLY A 192 19.10 17.38 -21.88
N VAL A 193 20.04 18.33 -21.84
CA VAL A 193 21.46 18.09 -22.07
C VAL A 193 22.13 17.24 -20.98
N GLN A 194 21.72 17.40 -19.73
CA GLN A 194 22.28 16.60 -18.62
C GLN A 194 21.97 15.12 -18.80
N GLU A 195 20.71 14.80 -19.10
CA GLU A 195 20.30 13.42 -19.31
C GLU A 195 20.92 12.85 -20.60
N ALA A 196 21.07 13.66 -21.64
CA ALA A 196 21.77 13.25 -22.86
C ALA A 196 23.25 12.92 -22.57
N ALA A 197 23.96 13.74 -21.81
CA ALA A 197 25.34 13.50 -21.43
C ALA A 197 25.48 12.19 -20.61
N GLN A 198 24.57 11.93 -19.69
CA GLN A 198 24.53 10.68 -18.92
C GLN A 198 24.21 9.47 -19.80
N THR A 199 23.21 9.60 -20.67
CA THR A 199 22.75 8.50 -21.53
C THR A 199 23.81 8.03 -22.52
N TYR A 200 24.50 8.97 -23.16
CA TYR A 200 25.44 8.65 -24.24
C TYR A 200 26.87 8.47 -23.75
N PHE A 201 27.30 9.21 -22.72
CA PHE A 201 28.69 9.26 -22.30
C PHE A 201 28.93 8.89 -20.84
N GLY A 202 27.85 8.84 -19.99
CA GLY A 202 28.00 8.57 -18.56
C GLY A 202 28.64 9.70 -17.75
N ILE A 203 28.68 10.95 -18.28
CA ILE A 203 29.28 12.14 -17.68
C ILE A 203 28.21 13.23 -17.46
N ASN A 204 28.58 14.30 -16.74
CA ASN A 204 27.71 15.46 -16.61
C ASN A 204 27.78 16.38 -17.84
N ALA A 205 26.72 17.19 -18.02
CA ALA A 205 26.69 18.18 -19.10
C ALA A 205 27.80 19.23 -19.00
N SER A 206 28.34 19.50 -17.82
CA SER A 206 29.53 20.36 -17.59
C SER A 206 30.82 19.82 -18.19
N ASP A 207 30.90 18.48 -18.33
CA ASP A 207 32.13 17.78 -18.69
C ASP A 207 32.20 17.42 -20.19
N LEU A 208 31.18 17.80 -20.96
CA LEU A 208 31.09 17.58 -22.39
C LEU A 208 32.24 18.34 -23.12
N ASN A 209 33.05 17.64 -23.91
CA ASN A 209 34.07 18.23 -24.80
C ASN A 209 33.45 18.67 -26.14
N ALA A 210 34.26 19.25 -27.03
CA ALA A 210 33.83 19.77 -28.32
C ALA A 210 33.22 18.66 -29.24
N ALA A 211 33.82 17.46 -29.30
CA ALA A 211 33.34 16.35 -30.12
C ALA A 211 32.01 15.81 -29.64
N GLN A 212 31.86 15.63 -28.32
CA GLN A 212 30.61 15.18 -27.68
C GLN A 212 29.51 16.21 -27.79
N SER A 213 29.83 17.48 -27.56
CA SER A 213 28.89 18.62 -27.71
C SER A 213 28.40 18.75 -29.13
N ALA A 214 29.28 18.62 -30.13
CA ALA A 214 28.91 18.67 -31.53
C ALA A 214 28.03 17.46 -31.93
N MET A 215 28.27 16.28 -31.38
CA MET A 215 27.40 15.12 -31.59
C MET A 215 26.00 15.37 -31.05
N LEU A 216 25.87 15.82 -29.80
CA LEU A 216 24.56 16.09 -29.17
C LEU A 216 23.81 17.19 -29.93
N ALA A 217 24.46 18.31 -30.27
CA ALA A 217 23.85 19.38 -31.05
C ALA A 217 23.39 18.88 -32.44
N GLY A 218 24.14 17.97 -33.04
CA GLY A 218 23.75 17.35 -34.31
C GLY A 218 22.51 16.46 -34.21
N ILE A 219 22.35 15.74 -33.12
CA ILE A 219 21.22 14.80 -32.90
C ILE A 219 19.89 15.54 -32.76
N VAL A 220 19.87 16.73 -32.17
CA VAL A 220 18.63 17.52 -31.91
C VAL A 220 17.79 17.71 -33.16
N GLN A 221 18.41 17.82 -34.34
CA GLN A 221 17.69 17.99 -35.59
C GLN A 221 16.70 16.85 -35.88
N SER A 222 17.06 15.60 -35.55
CA SER A 222 16.23 14.41 -35.75
C SER A 222 16.75 13.25 -34.89
N SER A 223 16.40 13.22 -33.63
CA SER A 223 16.95 12.28 -32.66
C SER A 223 16.67 10.80 -32.96
N SER A 224 15.62 10.50 -33.73
CA SER A 224 15.32 9.14 -34.18
C SER A 224 16.17 8.70 -35.38
N ALA A 225 16.40 9.58 -36.32
CA ALA A 225 17.19 9.29 -37.53
C ALA A 225 18.72 9.39 -37.27
N LEU A 226 19.11 10.14 -36.25
CA LEU A 226 20.52 10.39 -35.84
C LEU A 226 20.81 9.71 -34.50
N ASN A 227 20.46 8.42 -34.38
CA ASN A 227 20.77 7.61 -33.22
C ASN A 227 22.14 6.93 -33.39
N PRO A 228 23.14 7.17 -32.50
CA PRO A 228 24.50 6.65 -32.65
C PRO A 228 24.59 5.12 -32.55
N TYR A 229 23.63 4.45 -31.93
CA TYR A 229 23.60 2.98 -31.81
C TYR A 229 23.05 2.28 -33.06
N THR A 230 22.26 2.97 -33.89
CA THR A 230 21.66 2.40 -35.11
C THR A 230 22.21 2.99 -36.40
N ASN A 231 22.74 4.25 -36.35
CA ASN A 231 23.17 5.00 -37.52
C ASN A 231 24.48 5.77 -37.26
N ALA A 232 25.49 5.08 -36.67
CA ALA A 232 26.74 5.71 -36.22
C ALA A 232 27.46 6.56 -37.29
N GLU A 233 27.57 6.08 -38.54
CA GLU A 233 28.19 6.80 -39.64
C GLU A 233 27.46 8.11 -39.97
N ARG A 234 26.13 8.08 -40.00
CA ARG A 234 25.36 9.30 -40.25
C ARG A 234 25.47 10.31 -39.12
N VAL A 235 25.56 9.84 -37.85
CA VAL A 235 25.82 10.70 -36.72
C VAL A 235 27.22 11.30 -36.75
N LEU A 236 28.24 10.51 -37.11
CA LEU A 236 29.59 10.98 -37.28
C LEU A 236 29.67 12.09 -38.33
N ASN A 237 29.02 11.89 -39.49
CA ASN A 237 28.98 12.90 -40.55
C ASN A 237 28.27 14.17 -40.06
N ARG A 238 27.13 14.04 -39.34
CA ARG A 238 26.40 15.19 -38.79
C ARG A 238 27.20 15.95 -37.75
N ARG A 239 27.90 15.23 -36.82
CA ARG A 239 28.82 15.82 -35.85
C ARG A 239 29.88 16.67 -36.55
N ASN A 240 30.48 16.13 -37.62
CA ASN A 240 31.51 16.81 -38.35
C ASN A 240 31.00 18.07 -39.03
N VAL A 241 29.77 18.09 -39.54
CA VAL A 241 29.10 19.30 -40.03
C VAL A 241 28.97 20.35 -38.92
N VAL A 242 28.59 19.93 -37.72
CA VAL A 242 28.51 20.87 -36.57
C VAL A 242 29.87 21.44 -36.24
N LEU A 243 30.93 20.62 -36.18
CA LEU A 243 32.29 21.09 -35.95
C LEU A 243 32.76 22.07 -37.04
N ASP A 244 32.39 21.84 -38.32
CA ASP A 244 32.70 22.80 -39.40
C ASP A 244 32.02 24.16 -39.17
N THR A 245 30.75 24.15 -38.70
CA THR A 245 30.08 25.41 -38.36
C THR A 245 30.71 26.10 -37.14
N MET A 246 31.20 25.32 -36.15
CA MET A 246 31.94 25.88 -35.01
C MET A 246 33.30 26.51 -35.44
N ILE A 247 34.01 25.89 -36.40
CA ILE A 247 35.25 26.45 -36.99
C ILE A 247 34.95 27.79 -37.69
N GLU A 248 33.86 27.86 -38.46
CA GLU A 248 33.47 29.11 -39.12
C GLU A 248 33.10 30.22 -38.13
N ASN A 249 32.47 29.89 -37.01
CA ASN A 249 32.00 30.86 -36.03
C ASN A 249 33.10 31.31 -35.05
N ILE A 250 34.09 30.46 -34.76
CA ILE A 250 35.19 30.75 -33.81
C ILE A 250 36.50 30.26 -34.43
N PRO A 251 37.08 31.03 -35.39
CA PRO A 251 38.31 30.65 -36.06
C PRO A 251 39.52 30.46 -35.13
N ASP A 252 39.54 31.13 -33.99
CA ASP A 252 40.62 31.03 -33.01
C ASP A 252 40.72 29.64 -32.34
N ARG A 253 39.63 28.82 -32.35
CA ARG A 253 39.62 27.44 -31.88
C ARG A 253 39.57 26.40 -33.01
N ALA A 254 39.84 26.82 -34.26
CA ALA A 254 39.71 25.96 -35.43
C ALA A 254 40.59 24.70 -35.38
N GLU A 255 41.78 24.75 -34.80
CA GLU A 255 42.68 23.59 -34.69
C GLU A 255 42.11 22.54 -33.72
N GLU A 256 41.55 22.98 -32.59
CA GLU A 256 40.88 22.13 -31.61
C GLU A 256 39.66 21.40 -32.22
N PHE A 257 38.84 22.15 -32.97
CA PHE A 257 37.65 21.54 -33.58
C PHE A 257 37.99 20.60 -34.74
N ARG A 258 39.11 20.86 -35.46
CA ARG A 258 39.63 19.91 -36.48
C ARG A 258 40.14 18.63 -35.82
N ALA A 259 40.81 18.71 -34.68
CA ALA A 259 41.25 17.55 -33.92
C ALA A 259 40.02 16.73 -33.43
N ALA A 260 38.97 17.40 -32.93
CA ALA A 260 37.74 16.78 -32.50
C ALA A 260 37.01 15.99 -33.61
N LYS A 261 37.21 16.35 -34.90
CA LYS A 261 36.65 15.58 -36.04
C LYS A 261 37.31 14.21 -36.20
N GLU A 262 38.54 14.03 -35.77
CA GLU A 262 39.25 12.76 -35.85
C GLU A 262 38.93 11.82 -34.69
N GLU A 263 38.26 12.31 -33.65
CA GLU A 263 37.84 11.48 -32.51
C GLU A 263 36.69 10.54 -32.89
N PRO A 264 36.60 9.34 -32.28
CA PRO A 264 35.40 8.50 -32.39
C PRO A 264 34.21 9.20 -31.75
N LEU A 265 33.00 8.68 -31.94
CA LEU A 265 31.79 9.23 -31.28
C LEU A 265 31.84 9.16 -29.74
N GLY A 266 32.66 8.25 -29.17
CA GLY A 266 32.89 8.15 -27.73
C GLY A 266 31.67 7.75 -26.89
N VAL A 267 30.62 7.22 -27.52
CA VAL A 267 29.42 6.80 -26.81
C VAL A 267 29.66 5.50 -26.01
N LEU A 268 28.96 5.31 -24.95
CA LEU A 268 28.91 4.06 -24.19
C LEU A 268 28.49 2.88 -25.11
N PRO A 269 28.85 1.63 -24.82
CA PRO A 269 28.42 0.47 -25.62
C PRO A 269 26.92 0.36 -25.78
N GLU A 270 26.18 0.72 -24.74
CA GLU A 270 24.70 0.79 -24.68
C GLU A 270 24.28 2.10 -24.03
N PRO A 271 23.08 2.64 -24.38
CA PRO A 271 22.59 3.84 -23.72
C PRO A 271 22.33 3.57 -22.25
N LYS A 272 22.90 4.41 -21.38
CA LYS A 272 22.64 4.31 -19.95
C LYS A 272 21.20 4.74 -19.67
N MET A 273 20.37 3.76 -19.31
CA MET A 273 18.96 3.99 -18.99
C MET A 273 18.78 4.13 -17.49
N LEU A 274 17.98 5.10 -17.07
CA LEU A 274 17.52 5.19 -15.70
C LEU A 274 16.31 4.26 -15.53
N PRO A 275 16.30 3.36 -14.55
CA PRO A 275 15.14 2.52 -14.28
C PRO A 275 13.89 3.36 -14.01
N GLN A 276 12.71 2.92 -14.47
CA GLN A 276 11.48 3.72 -14.37
C GLN A 276 10.43 3.05 -13.49
N GLY A 277 9.89 3.83 -12.56
CA GLY A 277 8.73 3.47 -11.78
C GLY A 277 9.00 2.38 -10.74
N CYS A 278 7.92 1.94 -10.09
CA CYS A 278 8.01 0.96 -8.99
C CYS A 278 8.39 -0.45 -9.44
N ILE A 279 8.20 -0.79 -10.73
CA ILE A 279 8.65 -2.10 -11.27
C ILE A 279 10.18 -2.21 -11.20
N ALA A 280 10.87 -1.11 -11.45
CA ALA A 280 12.33 -1.07 -11.41
C ALA A 280 12.91 -0.96 -9.98
N ALA A 281 12.06 -0.89 -8.97
CA ALA A 281 12.45 -0.88 -7.56
C ALA A 281 12.63 -2.30 -6.97
N ASP A 282 12.48 -3.35 -7.78
CA ASP A 282 12.64 -4.75 -7.39
C ASP A 282 11.87 -5.10 -6.09
N ASP A 283 12.59 -5.54 -5.06
CA ASP A 283 12.02 -5.94 -3.77
C ASP A 283 11.41 -4.78 -2.94
N ARG A 284 11.55 -3.53 -3.42
CA ARG A 284 10.93 -2.33 -2.84
C ARG A 284 9.69 -1.90 -3.64
N GLY A 285 9.31 -2.65 -4.69
CA GLY A 285 8.21 -2.27 -5.59
C GLY A 285 6.87 -2.11 -4.89
N PHE A 286 6.50 -2.99 -3.95
CA PHE A 286 5.26 -2.87 -3.16
C PHE A 286 5.26 -1.61 -2.27
N PHE A 287 6.40 -1.27 -1.67
CA PHE A 287 6.53 -0.06 -0.87
C PHE A 287 6.46 1.19 -1.76
N CYS A 288 7.16 1.22 -2.90
CA CYS A 288 7.08 2.30 -3.87
C CYS A 288 5.64 2.54 -4.35
N ASP A 289 4.89 1.48 -4.64
CA ASP A 289 3.48 1.59 -5.07
C ASP A 289 2.59 2.14 -3.94
N TYR A 290 2.84 1.73 -2.70
CA TYR A 290 2.17 2.31 -1.54
C TYR A 290 2.49 3.81 -1.38
N VAL A 291 3.75 4.24 -1.56
CA VAL A 291 4.11 5.68 -1.58
C VAL A 291 3.28 6.44 -2.60
N MET A 292 3.15 5.92 -3.83
CA MET A 292 2.37 6.57 -4.89
C MET A 292 0.88 6.66 -4.54
N GLN A 293 0.31 5.62 -3.92
CA GLN A 293 -1.08 5.64 -3.46
C GLN A 293 -1.26 6.62 -2.29
N TYR A 294 -0.35 6.60 -1.33
CA TYR A 294 -0.36 7.50 -0.17
C TYR A 294 -0.32 8.97 -0.60
N LEU A 295 0.60 9.33 -1.50
CA LEU A 295 0.70 10.70 -2.03
C LEU A 295 -0.61 11.15 -2.69
N SER A 296 -1.24 10.27 -3.45
CA SER A 296 -2.55 10.57 -4.05
C SER A 296 -3.63 10.79 -2.99
N SER A 297 -3.61 10.06 -1.89
CA SER A 297 -4.59 10.20 -0.79
C SER A 297 -4.42 11.50 -0.01
N VAL A 298 -3.20 12.05 0.06
CA VAL A 298 -2.89 13.32 0.73
C VAL A 298 -2.88 14.53 -0.24
N GLY A 299 -3.46 14.37 -1.43
CA GLY A 299 -3.69 15.46 -2.38
C GLY A 299 -2.55 15.76 -3.35
N ILE A 300 -1.55 14.87 -3.47
CA ILE A 300 -0.47 14.97 -4.45
C ILE A 300 -0.70 13.87 -5.52
N PRO A 301 -1.41 14.17 -6.61
CA PRO A 301 -1.80 13.17 -7.60
C PRO A 301 -0.60 12.64 -8.40
N ARG A 302 -0.76 11.47 -9.01
CA ARG A 302 0.30 10.74 -9.71
C ARG A 302 0.96 11.56 -10.82
N ASP A 303 0.19 12.33 -11.59
CA ASP A 303 0.70 13.21 -12.66
C ASP A 303 1.61 14.31 -12.11
N GLN A 304 1.28 14.87 -10.96
CA GLN A 304 2.14 15.83 -10.27
C GLN A 304 3.45 15.17 -9.82
N VAL A 305 3.41 13.94 -9.30
CA VAL A 305 4.63 13.21 -8.91
C VAL A 305 5.49 12.88 -10.13
N THR A 306 4.90 12.43 -11.25
CA THR A 306 5.65 12.04 -12.46
C THR A 306 6.29 13.21 -13.20
N ARG A 307 5.88 14.44 -12.92
CA ARG A 307 6.34 15.66 -13.61
C ARG A 307 7.04 16.64 -12.69
N GLY A 308 6.86 16.50 -11.37
CA GLY A 308 7.26 17.50 -10.38
C GLY A 308 8.76 17.64 -10.17
N GLY A 309 9.56 16.62 -10.45
CA GLY A 309 11.00 16.65 -10.17
C GLY A 309 11.28 16.70 -8.67
N TYR A 310 10.50 16.00 -7.88
CA TYR A 310 10.61 15.97 -6.42
C TYR A 310 11.72 15.05 -5.94
N LEU A 311 12.26 15.35 -4.78
CA LEU A 311 12.97 14.41 -3.93
C LEU A 311 12.02 13.96 -2.82
N ILE A 312 11.59 12.69 -2.85
CA ILE A 312 10.70 12.09 -1.86
C ILE A 312 11.56 11.28 -0.90
N GLN A 313 11.69 11.76 0.32
CA GLN A 313 12.36 11.05 1.42
C GLN A 313 11.35 10.10 2.05
N THR A 314 11.58 8.79 1.89
CA THR A 314 10.69 7.77 2.40
C THR A 314 11.14 7.25 3.76
N THR A 315 10.23 6.54 4.43
CA THR A 315 10.49 5.89 5.72
C THR A 315 11.11 4.50 5.59
N LEU A 316 11.32 4.00 4.36
CA LEU A 316 11.86 2.66 4.14
C LEU A 316 13.26 2.52 4.73
N ASP A 317 13.42 1.55 5.62
CA ASP A 317 14.73 1.14 6.13
C ASP A 317 15.22 -0.07 5.33
N PRO A 318 16.32 0.04 4.56
CA PRO A 318 16.76 -1.04 3.67
C PRO A 318 17.17 -2.31 4.42
N ASP A 319 17.73 -2.21 5.63
CA ASP A 319 18.08 -3.39 6.42
C ASP A 319 16.82 -4.15 6.90
N VAL A 320 15.79 -3.39 7.32
CA VAL A 320 14.50 -3.94 7.75
C VAL A 320 13.76 -4.55 6.56
N GLN A 321 13.76 -3.86 5.41
CA GLN A 321 13.14 -4.34 4.17
C GLN A 321 13.80 -5.65 3.70
N ASP A 322 15.13 -5.67 3.62
CA ASP A 322 15.88 -6.85 3.17
C ASP A 322 15.68 -8.04 4.12
N SER A 323 15.61 -7.79 5.43
CA SER A 323 15.29 -8.81 6.42
C SER A 323 13.87 -9.35 6.25
N ALA A 324 12.89 -8.47 6.02
CA ALA A 324 11.50 -8.85 5.78
C ALA A 324 11.35 -9.68 4.48
N VAL A 325 11.96 -9.25 3.38
CA VAL A 325 11.95 -9.97 2.09
C VAL A 325 12.56 -11.38 2.24
N ARG A 326 13.72 -11.48 2.89
CA ARG A 326 14.32 -12.80 3.17
C ARG A 326 13.38 -13.70 3.99
N ALA A 327 12.75 -13.16 5.02
CA ALA A 327 11.87 -13.93 5.89
C ALA A 327 10.61 -14.42 5.17
N VAL A 328 9.94 -13.59 4.39
CA VAL A 328 8.75 -14.02 3.63
C VAL A 328 9.09 -15.08 2.60
N ARG A 329 10.24 -14.96 1.92
CA ARG A 329 10.69 -15.93 0.90
C ARG A 329 11.24 -17.23 1.49
N ASN A 330 11.82 -17.19 2.68
CA ASN A 330 12.25 -18.39 3.39
C ASN A 330 11.07 -19.28 3.79
N ASN A 331 9.92 -18.67 4.11
CA ASN A 331 8.73 -19.39 4.56
C ASN A 331 7.69 -19.61 3.44
N THR A 332 7.81 -18.88 2.31
CA THR A 332 6.94 -19.06 1.14
C THR A 332 7.72 -18.78 -0.11
N SER A 333 7.93 -19.80 -0.96
CA SER A 333 8.67 -19.63 -2.22
C SER A 333 8.01 -18.56 -3.11
N PRO A 334 8.79 -17.68 -3.77
CA PRO A 334 8.27 -16.77 -4.79
C PRO A 334 7.51 -17.49 -5.90
N GLN A 335 7.90 -18.75 -6.17
CA GLN A 335 7.31 -19.61 -7.21
C GLN A 335 6.13 -20.45 -6.69
N ALA A 336 5.74 -20.32 -5.43
CA ALA A 336 4.61 -21.08 -4.88
C ALA A 336 3.31 -20.66 -5.57
N THR A 337 2.70 -21.59 -6.31
CA THR A 337 1.48 -21.30 -7.08
C THR A 337 0.29 -21.12 -6.15
N GLY A 338 -0.43 -20.00 -6.29
CA GLY A 338 -1.69 -19.74 -5.60
C GLY A 338 -1.56 -19.43 -4.11
N VAL A 339 -0.36 -19.07 -3.61
CA VAL A 339 -0.16 -18.66 -2.23
C VAL A 339 0.86 -17.53 -2.13
N ALA A 340 0.57 -16.53 -1.33
CA ALA A 340 1.46 -15.42 -1.01
C ALA A 340 1.67 -15.30 0.51
N ASN A 341 2.84 -14.81 0.89
CA ASN A 341 3.20 -14.40 2.24
C ASN A 341 3.55 -12.93 2.22
N VAL A 342 2.86 -12.11 2.99
CA VAL A 342 3.11 -10.67 3.09
C VAL A 342 3.47 -10.29 4.52
N LEU A 343 4.33 -9.29 4.66
CA LEU A 343 4.76 -8.74 5.94
C LEU A 343 4.93 -7.23 5.83
N ASN A 344 4.25 -6.49 6.68
CA ASN A 344 4.49 -5.07 6.87
C ASN A 344 5.09 -4.85 8.24
N LEU A 345 6.11 -3.99 8.33
CA LEU A 345 6.74 -3.59 9.58
C LEU A 345 6.62 -2.08 9.75
N ILE A 346 6.06 -1.67 10.88
CA ILE A 346 5.74 -0.28 11.23
C ILE A 346 6.50 0.08 12.51
N GLN A 347 7.11 1.24 12.54
CA GLN A 347 7.64 1.83 13.76
C GLN A 347 6.49 2.53 14.51
N PRO A 348 6.14 2.07 15.74
CA PRO A 348 5.14 2.73 16.56
C PRO A 348 5.61 4.10 17.01
N GLY A 349 4.68 5.01 17.24
CA GLY A 349 4.97 6.34 17.76
C GLY A 349 3.71 7.14 18.03
N SER A 350 3.80 8.16 18.89
CA SER A 350 2.66 9.02 19.24
C SER A 350 2.38 10.13 18.21
N GLU A 351 3.32 10.39 17.31
CA GLU A 351 3.21 11.45 16.30
C GLU A 351 3.11 10.89 14.88
N SER A 352 3.54 9.66 14.67
CA SER A 352 3.48 8.99 13.35
C SER A 352 3.65 7.48 13.50
N HIS A 353 3.06 6.71 12.58
CA HIS A 353 3.33 5.30 12.38
C HIS A 353 4.13 5.13 11.07
N ARG A 354 5.47 5.09 11.18
CA ARG A 354 6.37 5.04 10.03
C ARG A 354 6.46 3.63 9.47
N VAL A 355 6.15 3.45 8.20
CA VAL A 355 6.25 2.15 7.52
C VAL A 355 7.71 1.89 7.15
N LEU A 356 8.38 1.00 7.87
CA LEU A 356 9.80 0.68 7.66
C LEU A 356 10.04 -0.33 6.54
N ALA A 357 9.08 -1.26 6.34
CA ALA A 357 9.19 -2.30 5.33
C ALA A 357 7.81 -2.80 4.88
N MET A 358 7.74 -3.16 3.60
CA MET A 358 6.60 -3.84 2.97
C MET A 358 7.12 -4.96 2.08
N ALA A 359 6.97 -6.20 2.52
CA ALA A 359 7.51 -7.36 1.82
C ALA A 359 6.41 -8.32 1.37
N SER A 360 6.58 -8.90 0.20
CA SER A 360 5.82 -10.04 -0.28
C SER A 360 6.76 -11.17 -0.70
N SER A 361 6.31 -12.41 -0.58
CA SER A 361 7.00 -13.54 -1.21
C SER A 361 6.98 -13.43 -2.73
N ARG A 362 5.97 -12.76 -3.31
CA ARG A 362 5.91 -12.48 -4.75
C ARG A 362 6.94 -11.45 -5.15
N ILE A 363 7.40 -11.54 -6.39
CA ILE A 363 8.22 -10.51 -7.02
C ILE A 363 7.28 -9.42 -7.55
N TYR A 364 7.63 -8.17 -7.32
CA TYR A 364 6.88 -7.04 -7.88
C TYR A 364 7.25 -6.87 -9.36
N GLY A 365 6.33 -7.14 -10.27
CA GLY A 365 6.60 -7.13 -11.70
C GLY A 365 5.40 -7.55 -12.54
N LEU A 366 5.60 -7.63 -13.86
CA LEU A 366 4.54 -7.88 -14.84
C LEU A 366 4.59 -9.29 -15.45
N ASP A 367 5.59 -10.09 -15.18
CA ASP A 367 5.70 -11.45 -15.71
C ASP A 367 4.91 -12.45 -14.88
N GLY A 368 3.60 -12.53 -15.15
CA GLY A 368 2.73 -13.49 -14.48
C GLY A 368 3.12 -14.96 -14.70
N THR A 369 3.94 -15.29 -15.70
CA THR A 369 4.45 -16.67 -15.90
C THR A 369 5.50 -17.05 -14.87
N ASN A 370 6.17 -16.04 -14.30
CA ASN A 370 7.10 -16.17 -13.18
C ASN A 370 6.47 -15.85 -11.82
N ASN A 371 5.13 -15.82 -11.73
CA ASN A 371 4.38 -15.45 -10.54
C ASN A 371 4.70 -14.04 -10.02
N GLU A 372 5.11 -13.12 -10.92
CA GLU A 372 5.22 -11.71 -10.61
C GLU A 372 3.83 -11.07 -10.51
N THR A 373 3.72 -10.02 -9.71
CA THR A 373 2.48 -9.26 -9.57
C THR A 373 2.74 -7.81 -9.20
N VAL A 374 1.89 -6.92 -9.73
CA VAL A 374 1.74 -5.53 -9.29
C VAL A 374 0.48 -5.34 -8.42
N SER A 375 -0.20 -6.44 -8.07
CA SER A 375 -1.35 -6.37 -7.16
C SER A 375 -0.90 -5.85 -5.79
N PRO A 376 -1.63 -4.90 -5.17
CA PRO A 376 -1.23 -4.26 -3.90
C PRO A 376 -1.45 -5.17 -2.69
N GLN A 377 -0.86 -6.36 -2.70
CA GLN A 377 -1.06 -7.44 -1.73
C GLN A 377 -0.77 -7.02 -0.29
N THR A 378 0.15 -6.10 -0.07
CA THR A 378 0.59 -5.66 1.25
C THR A 378 -0.32 -4.61 1.89
N PHE A 379 -1.14 -3.90 1.09
CA PHE A 379 -1.95 -2.77 1.56
C PHE A 379 -3.37 -2.71 0.97
N SER A 380 -3.87 -3.82 0.44
CA SER A 380 -5.26 -3.97 0.00
C SER A 380 -5.98 -5.08 0.78
N MET A 381 -7.30 -5.16 0.64
CA MET A 381 -8.09 -6.24 1.22
C MET A 381 -7.77 -7.56 0.50
N VAL A 382 -7.16 -8.51 1.22
CA VAL A 382 -6.72 -9.79 0.65
C VAL A 382 -7.08 -10.98 1.55
N GLY A 383 -7.03 -12.18 0.99
CA GLY A 383 -7.19 -13.44 1.70
C GLY A 383 -8.60 -13.72 2.18
N HIS A 384 -8.71 -14.66 3.11
CA HIS A 384 -9.96 -15.22 3.60
C HIS A 384 -10.11 -15.06 5.11
N GLY A 385 -9.55 -13.97 5.64
CA GLY A 385 -9.62 -13.62 7.04
C GLY A 385 -8.33 -13.87 7.82
N ALA A 386 -8.20 -13.16 8.94
CA ALA A 386 -7.05 -13.28 9.83
C ALA A 386 -7.29 -14.25 11.00
N GLY A 387 -8.42 -14.94 11.03
CA GLY A 387 -8.71 -15.92 12.05
C GLY A 387 -8.70 -15.34 13.46
N SER A 388 -8.12 -16.09 14.39
CA SER A 388 -8.09 -15.73 15.81
C SER A 388 -7.29 -14.46 16.18
N ILE A 389 -6.65 -13.76 15.23
CA ILE A 389 -6.11 -12.41 15.49
C ILE A 389 -7.25 -11.48 15.92
N PHE A 390 -8.44 -11.66 15.36
CA PHE A 390 -9.63 -10.86 15.66
C PHE A 390 -10.11 -10.95 17.11
N LYS A 391 -9.68 -11.93 17.89
CA LYS A 391 -9.97 -12.02 19.32
C LYS A 391 -9.44 -10.83 20.13
N ILE A 392 -8.52 -10.07 19.58
CA ILE A 392 -8.03 -8.80 20.13
C ILE A 392 -9.21 -7.81 20.27
N PHE A 393 -10.11 -7.73 19.29
CA PHE A 393 -11.16 -6.69 19.25
C PHE A 393 -12.25 -6.88 20.32
N PRO A 394 -12.88 -8.05 20.48
CA PRO A 394 -13.83 -8.25 21.58
C PRO A 394 -13.14 -8.16 22.95
N THR A 395 -11.84 -8.50 23.05
CA THR A 395 -11.08 -8.32 24.29
C THR A 395 -10.91 -6.84 24.61
N ALA A 396 -10.49 -6.02 23.62
CA ALA A 396 -10.38 -4.58 23.78
C ALA A 396 -11.71 -3.92 24.14
N ALA A 397 -12.82 -4.32 23.46
CA ALA A 397 -14.17 -3.84 23.76
C ALA A 397 -14.62 -4.22 25.18
N ALA A 398 -14.33 -5.46 25.63
CA ALA A 398 -14.65 -5.90 26.99
C ALA A 398 -13.82 -5.14 28.07
N LEU A 399 -12.55 -4.85 27.78
CA LEU A 399 -11.71 -4.04 28.67
C LEU A 399 -12.25 -2.61 28.76
N ASP A 400 -12.67 -2.02 27.66
CA ASP A 400 -13.27 -0.68 27.62
C ASP A 400 -14.56 -0.61 28.45
N GLN A 401 -15.33 -1.71 28.45
CA GLN A 401 -16.53 -1.88 29.26
C GLN A 401 -16.28 -2.27 30.73
N GLY A 402 -15.00 -2.34 31.16
CA GLY A 402 -14.61 -2.51 32.54
C GLY A 402 -14.21 -3.93 32.96
N MET A 403 -13.95 -4.83 31.98
CA MET A 403 -13.26 -6.09 32.26
C MET A 403 -11.79 -5.82 32.60
N GLY A 404 -11.16 -6.65 33.42
CA GLY A 404 -9.71 -6.61 33.68
C GLY A 404 -9.00 -7.83 33.08
N ILE A 405 -7.69 -7.69 32.80
CA ILE A 405 -6.88 -8.78 32.25
C ILE A 405 -6.69 -9.96 33.22
N ASP A 406 -6.84 -9.74 34.52
CA ASP A 406 -6.83 -10.77 35.55
C ASP A 406 -8.14 -11.58 35.64
N THR A 407 -9.13 -11.24 34.84
CA THR A 407 -10.43 -11.94 34.84
C THR A 407 -10.26 -13.41 34.45
N TRP A 408 -10.90 -14.30 35.21
CA TRP A 408 -11.02 -15.70 34.83
C TRP A 408 -12.21 -15.88 33.89
N VAL A 409 -11.95 -16.53 32.75
CA VAL A 409 -12.95 -16.77 31.71
C VAL A 409 -13.29 -18.25 31.61
N ASN A 410 -14.54 -18.54 31.29
CA ASN A 410 -15.01 -19.90 31.05
C ASN A 410 -14.60 -20.39 29.66
N VAL A 411 -14.28 -21.69 29.58
CA VAL A 411 -13.88 -22.35 28.33
C VAL A 411 -14.73 -23.60 28.12
N PRO A 412 -16.04 -23.45 27.80
CA PRO A 412 -16.89 -24.60 27.52
C PRO A 412 -16.40 -25.34 26.26
N ALA A 413 -16.61 -26.65 26.17
CA ALA A 413 -16.25 -27.44 25.00
C ALA A 413 -17.00 -26.95 23.73
N ARG A 414 -18.26 -26.53 23.90
CA ARG A 414 -19.14 -25.98 22.87
C ARG A 414 -19.84 -24.74 23.42
N TYR A 415 -20.02 -23.73 22.54
CA TYR A 415 -20.77 -22.51 22.83
C TYR A 415 -21.84 -22.27 21.75
N GLU A 416 -23.04 -21.88 22.16
CA GLU A 416 -24.19 -21.63 21.30
C GLU A 416 -24.63 -20.17 21.45
N ALA A 417 -24.17 -19.28 20.55
CA ALA A 417 -24.51 -17.86 20.53
C ALA A 417 -25.83 -17.65 19.78
N ARG A 418 -26.89 -17.45 20.52
CA ARG A 418 -28.24 -17.28 19.96
C ARG A 418 -28.42 -15.88 19.40
N GLY A 419 -28.99 -15.77 18.19
CA GLY A 419 -29.23 -14.49 17.53
C GLY A 419 -27.98 -13.83 16.96
N MET A 420 -26.81 -14.50 17.00
CA MET A 420 -25.54 -13.97 16.49
C MET A 420 -25.11 -14.63 15.17
N GLY A 421 -26.02 -14.79 14.26
CA GLY A 421 -25.83 -15.50 13.01
C GLY A 421 -26.38 -16.92 13.05
N TYR A 422 -25.87 -17.80 12.19
CA TYR A 422 -26.29 -19.19 12.09
C TYR A 422 -25.16 -20.07 11.56
N GLY A 423 -25.28 -21.39 11.82
CA GLY A 423 -24.29 -22.37 11.34
C GLY A 423 -23.13 -22.57 12.32
N GLY A 424 -21.97 -22.89 11.77
CA GLY A 424 -20.76 -23.26 12.55
C GLY A 424 -20.67 -24.75 12.82
N ALA A 425 -20.61 -25.18 14.11
CA ALA A 425 -20.46 -26.58 14.48
C ALA A 425 -21.72 -27.41 14.13
N PRO A 426 -21.57 -28.73 13.86
CA PRO A 426 -22.69 -29.63 13.55
C PRO A 426 -23.79 -29.62 14.62
N GLY A 427 -25.05 -29.79 14.19
CA GLY A 427 -26.21 -29.84 15.08
C GLY A 427 -26.56 -28.50 15.72
N CYS A 428 -26.21 -27.39 15.10
CA CYS A 428 -26.55 -26.05 15.58
C CYS A 428 -28.06 -25.77 15.41
N PRO A 429 -28.74 -25.23 16.45
CA PRO A 429 -30.14 -24.82 16.37
C PRO A 429 -30.32 -23.69 15.35
N PRO A 430 -31.54 -23.49 14.82
CA PRO A 430 -31.90 -22.35 14.00
C PRO A 430 -31.57 -21.01 14.70
N ALA A 431 -31.17 -20.00 13.92
CA ALA A 431 -30.79 -18.67 14.40
C ALA A 431 -29.74 -18.67 15.52
N THR A 432 -28.83 -19.64 15.48
CA THR A 432 -27.76 -19.80 16.49
C THR A 432 -26.44 -20.01 15.76
N TYR A 433 -25.38 -19.37 16.22
CA TYR A 433 -24.02 -19.63 15.80
C TYR A 433 -23.34 -20.53 16.83
N CYS A 434 -22.95 -21.74 16.41
CA CYS A 434 -22.37 -22.72 17.31
C CYS A 434 -20.86 -22.87 17.06
N VAL A 435 -20.09 -22.88 18.13
CA VAL A 435 -18.63 -23.00 18.05
C VAL A 435 -18.12 -24.09 18.98
N GLU A 436 -17.14 -24.82 18.50
CA GLU A 436 -16.34 -25.78 19.25
C GLU A 436 -14.88 -25.38 19.23
N ASN A 437 -14.14 -25.83 20.25
CA ASN A 437 -12.71 -25.59 20.31
C ASN A 437 -11.96 -26.60 19.46
N TYR A 438 -10.82 -26.18 18.89
CA TYR A 438 -9.96 -27.05 18.10
C TYR A 438 -9.31 -28.19 18.93
N SER A 439 -9.07 -27.95 20.22
CA SER A 439 -8.49 -28.89 21.17
C SER A 439 -9.20 -28.86 22.53
N SER A 440 -8.81 -29.75 23.43
CA SER A 440 -9.32 -29.75 24.79
C SER A 440 -8.62 -28.71 25.66
N TYR A 441 -9.39 -27.96 26.41
CA TYR A 441 -8.92 -26.91 27.32
C TYR A 441 -9.38 -27.18 28.76
N LYS A 442 -8.75 -26.49 29.71
CA LYS A 442 -9.29 -26.41 31.09
C LYS A 442 -10.68 -25.73 31.03
N PRO A 443 -11.60 -26.07 31.92
CA PRO A 443 -12.94 -25.48 31.92
C PRO A 443 -12.95 -23.96 32.16
N SER A 444 -11.89 -23.43 32.77
CA SER A 444 -11.68 -22.00 32.99
C SER A 444 -10.18 -21.70 33.06
N MET A 445 -9.80 -20.48 32.71
CA MET A 445 -8.43 -20.00 32.75
C MET A 445 -8.40 -18.47 32.85
N SER A 446 -7.23 -17.84 33.10
CA SER A 446 -7.12 -16.39 33.04
C SER A 446 -7.30 -15.88 31.61
N LEU A 447 -7.74 -14.64 31.44
CA LEU A 447 -7.88 -14.01 30.12
C LEU A 447 -6.56 -14.01 29.36
N THR A 448 -5.43 -13.78 30.04
CA THR A 448 -4.08 -13.85 29.47
C THR A 448 -3.76 -15.26 28.93
N GLU A 449 -4.05 -16.32 29.68
CA GLU A 449 -3.89 -17.71 29.21
C GLU A 449 -4.84 -18.01 28.04
N ALA A 450 -6.06 -17.47 28.06
CA ALA A 450 -7.01 -17.63 26.97
C ALA A 450 -6.56 -16.93 25.68
N LEU A 451 -5.96 -15.75 25.75
CA LEU A 451 -5.37 -15.09 24.59
C LEU A 451 -4.18 -15.87 24.02
N ALA A 452 -3.32 -16.41 24.88
CA ALA A 452 -2.15 -17.19 24.48
C ALA A 452 -2.50 -18.54 23.87
N THR A 453 -3.54 -19.24 24.39
CA THR A 453 -3.97 -20.57 23.93
C THR A 453 -5.12 -20.56 22.93
N SER A 454 -5.80 -19.42 22.82
CA SER A 454 -6.79 -19.10 21.78
C SER A 454 -8.04 -20.01 21.68
N PRO A 455 -8.75 -20.40 22.78
CA PRO A 455 -10.00 -21.14 22.67
C PRO A 455 -11.07 -20.32 21.96
N ASN A 456 -11.83 -20.94 21.04
CA ASN A 456 -12.86 -20.23 20.27
C ASN A 456 -14.08 -19.87 21.11
N THR A 457 -14.54 -20.81 21.93
CA THR A 457 -15.79 -20.70 22.70
C THR A 457 -15.78 -19.53 23.67
N THR A 458 -14.63 -19.25 24.30
CA THR A 458 -14.45 -18.11 25.19
C THR A 458 -14.70 -16.78 24.50
N PHE A 459 -14.13 -16.60 23.30
CA PHE A 459 -14.21 -15.31 22.60
C PHE A 459 -15.52 -15.11 21.86
N ILE A 460 -16.25 -16.19 21.52
CA ILE A 460 -17.65 -16.07 21.11
C ILE A 460 -18.51 -15.61 22.27
N GLY A 461 -18.32 -16.15 23.48
CA GLY A 461 -18.98 -15.63 24.67
C GLY A 461 -18.61 -14.17 24.98
N MET A 462 -17.37 -13.78 24.68
CA MET A 462 -16.88 -12.42 24.90
C MET A 462 -17.52 -11.41 23.92
N ILE A 463 -17.62 -11.72 22.62
CA ILE A 463 -18.32 -10.84 21.67
C ILE A 463 -19.84 -10.79 21.92
N GLU A 464 -20.45 -11.87 22.39
CA GLU A 464 -21.85 -11.85 22.84
C GLU A 464 -22.03 -10.90 24.03
N GLN A 465 -21.08 -10.88 24.96
CA GLN A 465 -21.09 -10.01 26.13
C GLN A 465 -20.79 -8.55 25.77
N ALA A 466 -19.74 -8.30 24.99
CA ALA A 466 -19.32 -6.95 24.61
C ALA A 466 -20.24 -6.30 23.58
N GLY A 467 -20.90 -7.12 22.75
CA GLY A 467 -21.71 -6.68 21.61
C GLY A 467 -20.91 -6.67 20.30
N VAL A 468 -21.59 -7.07 19.21
CA VAL A 468 -20.97 -7.08 17.86
C VAL A 468 -20.60 -5.67 17.41
N GLU A 469 -21.52 -4.71 17.57
CA GLU A 469 -21.30 -3.30 17.21
C GLU A 469 -20.09 -2.73 17.93
N ALA A 470 -20.01 -2.84 19.26
CA ALA A 470 -18.86 -2.35 20.04
C ALA A 470 -17.53 -3.02 19.65
N THR A 471 -17.58 -4.30 19.26
CA THR A 471 -16.40 -5.03 18.79
C THR A 471 -15.93 -4.56 17.40
N VAL A 472 -16.87 -4.32 16.48
CA VAL A 472 -16.59 -3.79 15.14
C VAL A 472 -16.06 -2.36 15.23
N ASP A 473 -16.69 -1.51 16.04
CA ASP A 473 -16.22 -0.14 16.31
C ASP A 473 -14.80 -0.14 16.87
N MET A 474 -14.50 -1.05 17.79
CA MET A 474 -13.16 -1.20 18.34
C MET A 474 -12.14 -1.63 17.27
N ALA A 475 -12.50 -2.53 16.37
CA ALA A 475 -11.65 -2.95 15.27
C ALA A 475 -11.33 -1.78 14.30
N VAL A 476 -12.34 -0.96 13.98
CA VAL A 476 -12.18 0.25 13.16
C VAL A 476 -11.32 1.28 13.88
N LYS A 477 -11.59 1.57 15.16
CA LYS A 477 -10.81 2.51 15.97
C LYS A 477 -9.34 2.13 16.02
N LEU A 478 -9.05 0.86 16.29
CA LEU A 478 -7.68 0.38 16.39
C LEU A 478 -6.93 0.36 15.05
N GLY A 479 -7.63 0.38 13.89
CA GLY A 479 -6.94 0.55 12.62
C GLY A 479 -7.57 -0.08 11.38
N LEU A 480 -8.62 -0.92 11.47
CA LEU A 480 -9.28 -1.50 10.29
C LEU A 480 -10.21 -0.50 9.61
N ARG A 481 -9.67 0.64 9.20
CA ARG A 481 -10.43 1.78 8.65
C ARG A 481 -11.12 1.46 7.32
N SER A 482 -10.55 0.56 6.50
CA SER A 482 -11.16 0.14 5.23
C SER A 482 -12.52 -0.56 5.43
N TYR A 483 -12.80 -1.09 6.62
CA TYR A 483 -14.06 -1.77 6.90
C TYR A 483 -15.28 -0.85 6.86
N THR A 484 -15.09 0.46 7.00
CA THR A 484 -16.17 1.46 6.89
C THR A 484 -16.33 2.02 5.47
N ARG A 485 -15.47 1.62 4.51
CA ARG A 485 -15.56 2.13 3.14
C ARG A 485 -16.76 1.48 2.42
N ALA A 486 -17.47 2.30 1.66
CA ALA A 486 -18.59 1.84 0.82
C ALA A 486 -18.16 0.70 -0.12
N GLY A 487 -19.03 -0.30 -0.29
CA GLY A 487 -18.81 -1.43 -1.20
C GLY A 487 -17.89 -2.54 -0.69
N THR A 488 -17.28 -2.39 0.48
CA THR A 488 -16.32 -3.40 1.00
C THR A 488 -16.98 -4.70 1.45
N SER A 489 -18.28 -4.72 1.68
CA SER A 489 -19.05 -5.95 1.93
C SER A 489 -19.23 -6.83 0.69
N GLY A 490 -19.06 -6.26 -0.51
CA GLY A 490 -19.42 -6.89 -1.79
C GLY A 490 -20.92 -6.81 -2.12
N TYR A 491 -21.73 -6.13 -1.32
CA TYR A 491 -23.17 -5.95 -1.51
C TYR A 491 -23.52 -4.47 -1.72
N GLY A 492 -23.45 -4.01 -2.98
CA GLY A 492 -23.75 -2.61 -3.33
C GLY A 492 -22.83 -1.63 -2.61
N GLU A 493 -23.40 -0.58 -2.04
CA GLU A 493 -22.66 0.46 -1.30
C GLU A 493 -22.44 0.12 0.19
N GLN A 494 -22.98 -1.01 0.69
CA GLN A 494 -22.84 -1.40 2.09
C GLN A 494 -21.37 -1.65 2.43
N SER A 495 -20.90 -1.09 3.54
CA SER A 495 -19.58 -1.38 4.08
C SER A 495 -19.52 -2.73 4.80
N LEU A 496 -18.32 -3.25 4.99
CA LEU A 496 -18.13 -4.52 5.72
C LEU A 496 -18.55 -4.38 7.20
N ALA A 497 -18.25 -3.26 7.83
CA ALA A 497 -18.64 -2.96 9.21
C ALA A 497 -20.16 -2.96 9.36
N GLU A 498 -20.89 -2.25 8.48
CA GLU A 498 -22.36 -2.26 8.47
C GLU A 498 -22.92 -3.66 8.27
N MET A 499 -22.41 -4.44 7.34
CA MET A 499 -22.87 -5.81 7.10
C MET A 499 -22.74 -6.70 8.34
N VAL A 500 -21.60 -6.63 9.02
CA VAL A 500 -21.32 -7.44 10.23
C VAL A 500 -22.25 -7.04 11.37
N VAL A 501 -22.49 -5.74 11.57
CA VAL A 501 -23.38 -5.21 12.61
C VAL A 501 -24.84 -5.54 12.30
N ASP A 502 -25.32 -5.25 11.09
CA ASP A 502 -26.70 -5.50 10.67
C ASP A 502 -27.10 -6.98 10.81
N GLN A 503 -26.18 -7.89 10.53
CA GLN A 503 -26.38 -9.33 10.62
C GLN A 503 -26.06 -9.88 12.03
N ASN A 504 -25.65 -9.02 12.96
CA ASN A 504 -25.21 -9.39 14.31
C ASN A 504 -24.27 -10.60 14.32
N GLN A 505 -23.20 -10.54 13.49
CA GLN A 505 -22.31 -11.69 13.23
C GLN A 505 -21.32 -11.94 14.38
N GLY A 506 -21.67 -12.85 15.31
CA GLY A 506 -20.74 -13.29 16.38
C GLY A 506 -19.46 -13.96 15.86
N SER A 507 -19.49 -14.51 14.63
CA SER A 507 -18.33 -15.07 13.95
C SER A 507 -17.24 -14.05 13.69
N PHE A 508 -17.49 -12.74 13.74
CA PHE A 508 -16.52 -11.68 13.53
C PHE A 508 -15.27 -11.83 14.41
N THR A 509 -15.43 -12.27 15.65
CA THR A 509 -14.30 -12.55 16.57
C THR A 509 -13.36 -13.66 16.09
N LEU A 510 -13.75 -14.45 15.10
CA LEU A 510 -12.91 -15.47 14.46
C LEU A 510 -12.34 -15.04 13.11
N GLY A 511 -12.49 -13.76 12.76
CA GLY A 511 -11.90 -13.11 11.59
C GLY A 511 -12.19 -13.82 10.27
N PRO A 512 -13.46 -14.02 9.86
CA PRO A 512 -13.80 -14.79 8.67
C PRO A 512 -13.72 -14.01 7.37
N VAL A 513 -13.37 -12.72 7.42
CA VAL A 513 -13.45 -11.78 6.29
C VAL A 513 -12.06 -11.34 5.85
N ALA A 514 -11.91 -10.92 4.58
CA ALA A 514 -10.66 -10.40 4.05
C ALA A 514 -10.10 -9.25 4.92
N VAL A 515 -8.80 -9.10 4.94
CA VAL A 515 -8.11 -8.07 5.72
C VAL A 515 -7.14 -7.28 4.86
N ASN A 516 -6.93 -6.02 5.21
CA ASN A 516 -5.80 -5.24 4.71
C ASN A 516 -4.60 -5.49 5.65
N PRO A 517 -3.51 -6.15 5.18
CA PRO A 517 -2.38 -6.49 6.04
C PRO A 517 -1.68 -5.27 6.64
N LEU A 518 -1.67 -4.13 5.94
CA LEU A 518 -1.09 -2.90 6.47
C LEU A 518 -1.94 -2.33 7.60
N GLU A 519 -3.26 -2.29 7.43
CA GLU A 519 -4.18 -1.83 8.48
C GLU A 519 -4.11 -2.75 9.71
N LEU A 520 -4.01 -4.06 9.51
CA LEU A 520 -3.85 -5.01 10.61
C LEU A 520 -2.50 -4.85 11.31
N SER A 521 -1.43 -4.51 10.56
CA SER A 521 -0.13 -4.14 11.14
C SER A 521 -0.21 -2.84 11.92
N ASN A 522 -1.05 -1.90 11.46
CA ASN A 522 -1.29 -0.64 12.14
C ASN A 522 -2.11 -0.81 13.44
N VAL A 523 -2.99 -1.82 13.53
CA VAL A 523 -3.61 -2.21 14.80
C VAL A 523 -2.54 -2.54 15.85
N ALA A 524 -1.53 -3.31 15.45
CA ALA A 524 -0.40 -3.63 16.33
C ALA A 524 0.40 -2.37 16.72
N ALA A 525 0.65 -1.47 15.77
CA ALA A 525 1.32 -0.19 16.03
C ALA A 525 0.52 0.71 16.97
N THR A 526 -0.80 0.78 16.80
CA THR A 526 -1.71 1.53 17.69
C THR A 526 -1.62 1.02 19.14
N LEU A 527 -1.65 -0.30 19.34
CA LEU A 527 -1.49 -0.89 20.68
C LEU A 527 -0.09 -0.66 21.26
N ALA A 528 0.96 -0.72 20.42
CA ALA A 528 2.33 -0.44 20.80
C ALA A 528 2.60 1.04 21.11
N SER A 529 1.73 1.94 20.64
CA SER A 529 1.76 3.40 20.83
C SER A 529 0.77 3.86 21.91
N ASP A 530 0.54 3.04 22.94
CA ASP A 530 -0.37 3.35 24.04
C ASP A 530 -1.79 3.76 23.57
N GLY A 531 -2.28 3.14 22.51
CA GLY A 531 -3.61 3.39 21.94
C GLY A 531 -3.71 4.65 21.07
N MET A 532 -2.60 5.25 20.70
CA MET A 532 -2.53 6.31 19.71
C MET A 532 -2.56 5.70 18.31
N TRP A 533 -3.61 5.93 17.55
CA TRP A 533 -3.68 5.59 16.14
C TRP A 533 -3.11 6.73 15.30
N CYS A 534 -2.22 6.42 14.37
CA CYS A 534 -1.76 7.33 13.34
C CYS A 534 -1.94 6.66 11.97
N PRO A 535 -2.15 7.41 10.87
CA PRO A 535 -2.12 6.83 9.54
C PRO A 535 -0.73 6.24 9.27
N PRO A 536 -0.64 5.02 8.67
CA PRO A 536 0.66 4.45 8.33
C PRO A 536 1.33 5.29 7.25
N THR A 537 2.45 5.90 7.59
CA THR A 537 3.14 6.91 6.78
C THR A 537 4.38 6.33 6.14
N PRO A 538 4.48 6.32 4.78
CA PRO A 538 5.67 5.88 4.05
C PRO A 538 6.61 7.01 3.65
N VAL A 539 6.30 8.28 3.96
CA VAL A 539 7.03 9.47 3.52
C VAL A 539 7.34 10.37 4.71
N ASP A 540 8.61 10.70 4.88
CA ASP A 540 9.07 11.67 5.89
C ASP A 540 9.03 13.10 5.38
N ALA A 541 9.44 13.35 4.11
CA ALA A 541 9.46 14.68 3.51
C ALA A 541 9.39 14.62 1.98
N ILE A 542 8.88 15.70 1.41
CA ILE A 542 8.94 15.95 -0.03
C ILE A 542 9.64 17.29 -0.24
N ILE A 543 10.64 17.31 -1.09
CA ILE A 543 11.40 18.49 -1.43
C ILE A 543 11.22 18.77 -2.92
N ASP A 544 10.87 20.01 -3.27
CA ASP A 544 10.75 20.41 -4.66
C ASP A 544 12.14 20.56 -5.34
N ARG A 545 12.14 20.77 -6.64
CA ARG A 545 13.37 20.97 -7.43
C ARG A 545 14.18 22.20 -7.02
N TYR A 546 13.63 23.12 -6.24
CA TYR A 546 14.27 24.32 -5.74
C TYR A 546 14.82 24.17 -4.32
N GLY A 547 14.59 23.01 -3.70
CA GLY A 547 15.01 22.72 -2.33
C GLY A 547 14.02 23.13 -1.25
N ASN A 548 12.78 23.50 -1.61
CA ASN A 548 11.76 23.85 -0.65
C ASN A 548 10.97 22.60 -0.22
N ALA A 549 10.64 22.52 1.06
CA ALA A 549 9.77 21.45 1.57
C ALA A 549 8.32 21.69 1.10
N ILE A 550 7.67 20.61 0.62
CA ILE A 550 6.24 20.59 0.33
C ILE A 550 5.52 20.06 1.55
N GLU A 551 4.54 20.81 2.04
CA GLU A 551 3.71 20.42 3.16
C GLU A 551 2.79 19.25 2.74
N ILE A 552 2.79 18.18 3.53
CA ILE A 552 1.94 17.01 3.32
C ILE A 552 0.76 17.12 4.30
N ALA A 553 -0.45 17.14 3.77
CA ALA A 553 -1.68 17.19 4.56
C ALA A 553 -1.96 15.81 5.20
N HIS A 554 -1.24 15.47 6.26
CA HIS A 554 -1.45 14.24 7.02
C HIS A 554 -2.78 14.28 7.78
N GLU A 555 -3.49 13.14 7.80
CA GLU A 555 -4.53 12.92 8.79
C GLU A 555 -3.89 12.92 10.19
N PRO A 556 -4.45 13.65 11.19
CA PRO A 556 -3.85 13.72 12.51
C PRO A 556 -3.92 12.38 13.24
N CYS A 557 -2.95 12.14 14.13
CA CYS A 557 -3.02 11.01 15.05
C CYS A 557 -4.16 11.18 16.06
N GLU A 558 -4.79 10.08 16.45
CA GLU A 558 -5.95 10.04 17.34
C GLU A 558 -5.70 9.10 18.52
N GLN A 559 -6.00 9.55 19.75
CA GLN A 559 -6.07 8.65 20.91
C GLN A 559 -7.37 7.87 20.85
N VAL A 560 -7.33 6.66 20.29
CA VAL A 560 -8.54 5.87 20.00
C VAL A 560 -8.97 4.97 21.13
N VAL A 561 -8.04 4.58 22.00
CA VAL A 561 -8.31 3.89 23.28
C VAL A 561 -7.40 4.46 24.37
N GLU A 562 -7.83 4.39 25.62
CA GLU A 562 -7.01 4.88 26.74
C GLU A 562 -5.66 4.16 26.85
N PRO A 563 -4.56 4.85 27.20
CA PRO A 563 -3.24 4.23 27.33
C PRO A 563 -3.21 3.02 28.26
N GLY A 564 -3.95 3.09 29.37
CA GLY A 564 -4.07 1.98 30.32
C GLY A 564 -4.71 0.73 29.72
N LEU A 565 -5.68 0.89 28.81
CA LEU A 565 -6.28 -0.23 28.08
C LEU A 565 -5.27 -0.85 27.11
N ALA A 566 -4.61 -0.04 26.29
CA ALA A 566 -3.63 -0.51 25.32
C ALA A 566 -2.48 -1.26 26.00
N THR A 567 -1.93 -0.72 27.08
CA THR A 567 -0.84 -1.35 27.85
C THR A 567 -1.30 -2.65 28.52
N ALA A 568 -2.52 -2.69 29.09
CA ALA A 568 -3.06 -3.92 29.72
C ALA A 568 -3.29 -5.02 28.67
N LEU A 569 -3.88 -4.67 27.54
CA LEU A 569 -4.07 -5.63 26.43
C LEU A 569 -2.73 -6.12 25.89
N SER A 570 -1.75 -5.23 25.71
CA SER A 570 -0.39 -5.58 25.31
C SER A 570 0.29 -6.55 26.28
N GLN A 571 0.12 -6.34 27.60
CA GLN A 571 0.62 -7.25 28.62
C GLN A 571 -0.08 -8.62 28.52
N ALA A 572 -1.40 -8.66 28.33
CA ALA A 572 -2.15 -9.90 28.21
C ALA A 572 -1.76 -10.70 26.95
N LEU A 573 -1.41 -10.02 25.87
CA LEU A 573 -0.88 -10.63 24.63
C LEU A 573 0.57 -11.10 24.74
N GLY A 574 1.27 -10.79 25.82
CA GLY A 574 2.70 -11.08 26.01
C GLY A 574 3.05 -12.56 26.21
N GLN A 575 2.08 -13.48 26.29
CA GLN A 575 2.33 -14.91 26.53
C GLN A 575 2.20 -15.80 25.30
N ASP A 576 1.79 -15.32 24.14
CA ASP A 576 1.57 -16.15 22.94
C ASP A 576 2.89 -16.79 22.42
N HIS A 577 4.03 -16.15 22.65
CA HIS A 577 5.35 -16.61 22.20
C HIS A 577 6.10 -17.48 23.22
N THR A 578 5.51 -17.76 24.38
CA THR A 578 6.16 -18.52 25.47
C THR A 578 5.27 -19.63 26.03
N GLY A 579 5.86 -20.59 26.73
CA GLY A 579 5.15 -21.63 27.47
C GLY A 579 4.14 -22.41 26.61
N VAL A 580 2.86 -22.26 26.93
CA VAL A 580 1.75 -22.92 26.24
C VAL A 580 1.18 -22.09 25.09
N GLY A 581 1.76 -20.92 24.80
CA GLY A 581 1.32 -20.02 23.75
C GLY A 581 1.44 -20.62 22.36
N THR A 582 0.57 -20.21 21.48
CA THR A 582 0.45 -20.80 20.12
C THR A 582 1.66 -20.56 19.25
N ALA A 583 2.45 -19.49 19.46
CA ALA A 583 3.68 -19.16 18.74
C ALA A 583 4.97 -19.57 19.47
N ALA A 584 4.89 -20.20 20.65
CA ALA A 584 6.06 -20.54 21.46
C ALA A 584 7.08 -21.41 20.70
N ARG A 585 6.61 -22.35 19.88
CA ARG A 585 7.47 -23.20 19.05
C ARG A 585 8.24 -22.42 17.99
N ALA A 586 7.59 -21.46 17.32
CA ALA A 586 8.23 -20.61 16.30
C ALA A 586 9.27 -19.68 16.94
N ALA A 587 8.94 -19.04 18.06
CA ALA A 587 9.89 -18.22 18.84
C ALA A 587 11.13 -19.01 19.23
N GLY A 588 10.96 -20.22 19.79
CA GLY A 588 12.08 -21.11 20.16
C GLY A 588 12.91 -21.55 18.97
N ALA A 589 12.27 -21.90 17.84
CA ALA A 589 12.95 -22.34 16.62
C ALA A 589 13.77 -21.22 15.94
N THR A 590 13.37 -19.96 16.11
CA THR A 590 14.07 -18.79 15.58
C THR A 590 15.05 -18.16 16.58
N GLY A 591 15.11 -18.67 17.81
CA GLY A 591 15.97 -18.12 18.88
C GLY A 591 15.45 -16.80 19.48
N TRP A 592 14.19 -16.44 19.26
CA TRP A 592 13.60 -15.24 19.83
C TRP A 592 13.35 -15.39 21.33
N SER A 593 13.85 -14.48 22.13
CA SER A 593 13.73 -14.49 23.59
C SER A 593 13.31 -13.14 24.20
N ALA A 594 13.22 -12.09 23.38
CA ALA A 594 12.78 -10.77 23.84
C ALA A 594 11.27 -10.74 24.11
N PRO A 595 10.76 -9.82 24.96
CA PRO A 595 9.35 -9.61 25.13
C PRO A 595 8.69 -9.23 23.78
N VAL A 596 7.53 -9.82 23.51
CA VAL A 596 6.68 -9.46 22.36
C VAL A 596 5.22 -9.68 22.73
N SER A 597 4.38 -8.74 22.41
CA SER A 597 2.92 -8.91 22.45
C SER A 597 2.47 -9.47 21.13
N ALA A 598 1.72 -10.56 21.15
CA ALA A 598 1.41 -11.28 19.92
C ALA A 598 0.08 -12.01 19.95
N LYS A 599 -0.47 -12.24 18.76
CA LYS A 599 -1.63 -13.09 18.54
C LYS A 599 -1.54 -13.85 17.23
N THR A 600 -1.67 -15.15 17.30
CA THR A 600 -1.81 -16.01 16.12
C THR A 600 -3.24 -16.05 15.61
N GLY A 601 -3.39 -16.27 14.32
CA GLY A 601 -4.66 -16.49 13.66
C GLY A 601 -4.59 -17.59 12.61
N THR A 602 -5.67 -18.36 12.49
CA THR A 602 -5.82 -19.41 11.48
C THR A 602 -7.29 -19.45 11.12
N THR A 603 -7.61 -19.43 9.83
CA THR A 603 -8.98 -19.55 9.36
C THR A 603 -9.40 -21.01 9.27
N ASN A 604 -10.71 -21.23 9.24
CA ASN A 604 -11.27 -22.56 8.96
C ASN A 604 -10.72 -23.09 7.63
N SER A 605 -10.45 -24.40 7.59
CA SER A 605 -9.87 -25.07 6.41
C SER A 605 -8.52 -24.54 5.95
N ASN A 606 -7.83 -23.72 6.76
CA ASN A 606 -6.47 -23.22 6.49
C ASN A 606 -6.36 -22.46 5.15
N TYR A 607 -7.34 -21.64 4.81
CA TYR A 607 -7.27 -20.74 3.63
C TYR A 607 -6.27 -19.60 3.83
N SER A 608 -6.10 -19.18 5.06
CA SER A 608 -5.12 -18.19 5.46
C SER A 608 -4.73 -18.35 6.92
N ALA A 609 -3.54 -17.87 7.26
CA ALA A 609 -3.06 -17.80 8.62
C ALA A 609 -2.16 -16.57 8.79
N GLY A 610 -2.19 -15.98 9.98
CA GLY A 610 -1.41 -14.79 10.28
C GLY A 610 -0.81 -14.82 11.68
N PHE A 611 0.18 -13.97 11.85
CA PHE A 611 0.79 -13.66 13.14
C PHE A 611 0.92 -12.15 13.26
N LEU A 612 0.19 -11.58 14.20
CA LEU A 612 0.34 -10.20 14.64
C LEU A 612 1.32 -10.18 15.79
N GLY A 613 2.41 -9.43 15.65
CA GLY A 613 3.43 -9.29 16.69
C GLY A 613 3.93 -7.86 16.80
N TYR A 614 4.19 -7.40 18.02
CA TYR A 614 4.74 -6.08 18.24
C TYR A 614 5.55 -5.97 19.55
N THR A 615 6.48 -5.04 19.51
CA THR A 615 7.25 -4.54 20.64
C THR A 615 7.02 -3.03 20.75
N ASN A 616 7.67 -2.37 21.69
CA ASN A 616 7.66 -0.90 21.75
C ASN A 616 8.45 -0.23 20.60
N THR A 617 9.15 -0.97 19.74
CA THR A 617 10.00 -0.43 18.67
C THR A 617 9.57 -0.82 17.26
N VAL A 618 8.83 -1.91 17.12
CA VAL A 618 8.34 -2.41 15.83
C VAL A 618 7.04 -3.18 16.02
N ALA A 619 6.13 -2.99 15.07
CA ALA A 619 4.85 -3.67 15.01
C ALA A 619 4.61 -4.20 13.58
N GLY A 620 3.93 -5.34 13.45
CA GLY A 620 3.61 -5.83 12.12
C GLY A 620 2.86 -7.15 12.11
N VAL A 621 2.36 -7.48 10.92
CA VAL A 621 1.64 -8.72 10.66
C VAL A 621 2.30 -9.47 9.52
N SER A 622 2.64 -10.73 9.77
CA SER A 622 2.92 -11.69 8.72
C SER A 622 1.62 -12.44 8.39
N TYR A 623 1.27 -12.48 7.11
CA TYR A 623 0.03 -13.05 6.65
C TYR A 623 0.24 -13.93 5.41
N ILE A 624 -0.06 -15.23 5.53
CA ILE A 624 0.01 -16.21 4.45
C ILE A 624 -1.41 -16.55 4.03
N TYR A 625 -1.70 -16.45 2.76
CA TYR A 625 -3.05 -16.65 2.21
C TYR A 625 -3.02 -17.19 0.78
N GLY A 626 -4.13 -17.80 0.37
CA GLY A 626 -4.35 -18.18 -1.03
C GLY A 626 -4.55 -16.94 -1.89
N ASP A 627 -3.68 -16.67 -2.85
CA ASP A 627 -3.74 -15.54 -3.79
C ASP A 627 -4.25 -15.93 -5.18
N SER A 628 -4.74 -17.16 -5.31
CA SER A 628 -5.43 -17.64 -6.51
C SER A 628 -6.84 -17.06 -6.61
N PRO A 629 -7.37 -16.78 -7.82
CA PRO A 629 -8.74 -16.37 -8.02
C PRO A 629 -9.78 -17.35 -7.44
N THR A 630 -9.45 -18.64 -7.37
CA THR A 630 -10.28 -19.66 -6.74
C THR A 630 -9.71 -20.03 -5.37
N PRO A 631 -10.41 -19.73 -4.27
CA PRO A 631 -9.95 -20.05 -2.93
C PRO A 631 -9.70 -21.55 -2.75
N SER A 632 -8.54 -21.89 -2.19
CA SER A 632 -8.22 -23.27 -1.79
C SER A 632 -7.40 -23.27 -0.50
N PRO A 633 -7.48 -24.34 0.31
CA PRO A 633 -6.63 -24.51 1.47
C PRO A 633 -5.15 -24.49 1.09
N VAL A 634 -4.35 -23.65 1.74
CA VAL A 634 -2.95 -23.40 1.31
C VAL A 634 -1.98 -24.54 1.64
N CYS A 635 -2.38 -25.54 2.43
CA CYS A 635 -1.56 -26.71 2.78
C CYS A 635 -2.05 -28.02 2.17
N SER A 636 -3.05 -27.97 1.29
CA SER A 636 -3.57 -29.15 0.58
C SER A 636 -3.32 -29.03 -0.93
N PHE A 637 -3.35 -30.16 -1.64
CA PHE A 637 -3.27 -30.15 -3.08
C PHE A 637 -4.45 -29.33 -3.69
N PRO A 638 -4.24 -28.51 -4.72
CA PRO A 638 -3.02 -28.33 -5.51
C PRO A 638 -1.99 -27.37 -4.89
N VAL A 639 -2.35 -26.59 -3.88
CA VAL A 639 -1.50 -25.60 -3.22
C VAL A 639 -0.89 -26.21 -1.96
N ARG A 640 0.44 -26.38 -1.95
CA ARG A 640 1.12 -26.90 -0.77
C ARG A 640 2.20 -25.94 -0.27
N GLN A 641 1.79 -25.07 0.62
CA GLN A 641 2.67 -24.13 1.28
C GLN A 641 3.48 -24.78 2.41
N CYS A 642 2.88 -25.71 3.15
CA CYS A 642 3.49 -26.30 4.34
C CYS A 642 4.33 -27.52 3.98
N TYR A 643 5.44 -27.70 4.68
CA TYR A 643 6.27 -28.91 4.54
C TYR A 643 5.49 -30.17 4.97
N SER A 644 4.76 -30.10 6.08
CA SER A 644 3.89 -31.15 6.56
C SER A 644 2.73 -30.59 7.38
N GLY A 645 1.61 -31.29 7.43
CA GLY A 645 0.43 -30.89 8.19
C GLY A 645 -0.33 -29.71 7.55
N ASN A 646 -0.90 -28.86 8.38
CA ASN A 646 -1.69 -27.69 7.98
C ASN A 646 -0.97 -26.38 8.34
N LEU A 647 -1.33 -25.29 7.65
CA LEU A 647 -0.86 -23.95 7.96
C LEU A 647 -1.55 -23.43 9.24
N PHE A 648 -0.75 -23.05 10.22
CA PHE A 648 -1.22 -22.39 11.44
C PHE A 648 -0.45 -21.09 11.67
N GLY A 649 -1.10 -20.09 12.24
CA GLY A 649 -0.48 -18.80 12.56
C GLY A 649 0.77 -18.89 13.44
N GLY A 650 0.83 -19.91 14.31
CA GLY A 650 1.99 -20.17 15.15
C GLY A 650 3.15 -20.91 14.48
N ASN A 651 3.04 -21.26 13.20
CA ASN A 651 4.09 -21.90 12.41
C ASN A 651 4.76 -20.86 11.48
N GLU A 652 4.62 -21.03 10.16
CA GLU A 652 5.31 -20.22 9.15
C GLU A 652 5.03 -18.70 9.30
N PRO A 653 3.80 -18.24 9.60
CA PRO A 653 3.59 -16.79 9.82
C PRO A 653 4.39 -16.25 11.02
N ALA A 654 4.37 -16.95 12.16
CA ALA A 654 5.15 -16.53 13.33
C ALA A 654 6.65 -16.62 13.05
N GLN A 655 7.14 -17.68 12.39
CA GLN A 655 8.55 -17.77 11.97
C GLN A 655 8.93 -16.62 11.05
N THR A 656 8.09 -16.24 10.09
CA THR A 656 8.33 -15.11 9.19
C THR A 656 8.55 -13.83 9.99
N TRP A 657 7.69 -13.54 10.95
CA TRP A 657 7.82 -12.33 11.77
C TRP A 657 9.11 -12.35 12.60
N PHE A 658 9.41 -13.45 13.30
CA PHE A 658 10.61 -13.53 14.14
C PHE A 658 11.90 -13.52 13.29
N GLN A 659 11.92 -14.14 12.12
CA GLN A 659 13.05 -14.11 11.20
C GLN A 659 13.28 -12.73 10.59
N ALA A 660 12.20 -11.95 10.37
CA ALA A 660 12.32 -10.60 9.86
C ALA A 660 12.82 -9.61 10.92
N VAL A 661 12.28 -9.67 12.13
CA VAL A 661 12.57 -8.70 13.18
C VAL A 661 13.86 -9.05 13.95
N GLY A 662 14.14 -10.33 14.17
CA GLY A 662 15.29 -10.78 14.98
C GLY A 662 16.63 -10.17 14.55
N PRO A 663 17.02 -10.22 13.26
CA PRO A 663 18.30 -9.67 12.79
C PRO A 663 18.44 -8.16 12.97
N VAL A 664 17.32 -7.42 12.98
CA VAL A 664 17.32 -5.93 13.03
C VAL A 664 16.86 -5.36 14.38
N ALA A 665 16.48 -6.22 15.32
CA ALA A 665 15.94 -5.79 16.62
C ALA A 665 16.87 -4.83 17.38
N SER A 666 18.18 -5.08 17.36
CA SER A 666 19.17 -4.22 18.01
C SER A 666 19.29 -2.82 17.37
N LYS A 667 19.05 -2.72 16.07
CA LYS A 667 19.04 -1.45 15.32
C LYS A 667 17.80 -0.61 15.67
N LEU A 668 16.67 -1.28 15.88
CA LEU A 668 15.38 -0.61 16.15
C LEU A 668 15.28 -0.07 17.60
N GLY A 669 16.18 -0.47 18.49
CA GLY A 669 16.27 0.02 19.84
C GLY A 669 15.94 -1.03 20.93
N PRO A 670 16.03 -0.65 22.22
CA PRO A 670 15.81 -1.57 23.32
C PRO A 670 14.35 -1.99 23.44
N ILE A 671 14.11 -3.31 23.44
CA ILE A 671 12.77 -3.87 23.62
C ILE A 671 12.41 -3.89 25.10
N GLN A 672 11.23 -3.35 25.43
CA GLN A 672 10.68 -3.31 26.76
C GLN A 672 9.37 -4.08 26.83
N ALA A 673 9.16 -4.83 27.92
CA ALA A 673 7.90 -5.50 28.16
C ALA A 673 6.83 -4.49 28.59
N PRO A 674 5.60 -4.57 28.08
CA PRO A 674 4.51 -3.72 28.53
C PRO A 674 4.17 -4.05 29.99
N GLN A 675 3.94 -3.02 30.82
CA GLN A 675 3.61 -3.17 32.26
C GLN A 675 2.35 -2.38 32.57
N ALA A 676 1.23 -3.07 32.74
CA ALA A 676 -0.02 -2.47 33.12
C ALA A 676 -0.02 -2.16 34.63
N THR A 677 -0.24 -0.91 34.97
CA THR A 677 -0.33 -0.43 36.34
C THR A 677 -1.70 0.11 36.69
N ASP A 678 -2.53 0.40 35.67
CA ASP A 678 -3.89 0.89 35.89
C ASP A 678 -4.81 -0.25 36.36
N ARG A 679 -5.27 -0.17 37.60
CA ARG A 679 -6.14 -1.17 38.22
C ARG A 679 -7.47 -1.34 37.50
N LYS A 680 -7.97 -0.28 36.84
CA LYS A 680 -9.19 -0.34 36.02
C LYS A 680 -9.09 -1.44 34.97
N TYR A 681 -7.93 -1.60 34.33
CA TYR A 681 -7.72 -2.57 33.25
C TYR A 681 -7.00 -3.84 33.70
N VAL A 682 -6.33 -3.84 34.85
CA VAL A 682 -5.71 -5.04 35.44
C VAL A 682 -6.78 -5.91 36.14
N SER A 683 -7.45 -5.35 37.15
CA SER A 683 -8.40 -6.09 37.97
C SER A 683 -9.85 -5.90 37.53
N GLY A 684 -10.14 -4.95 36.68
CA GLY A 684 -11.47 -4.56 36.20
C GLY A 684 -12.16 -3.54 37.11
N ASP A 685 -13.27 -2.96 36.65
CA ASP A 685 -14.10 -2.06 37.44
C ASP A 685 -15.11 -2.87 38.28
N PRO A 686 -14.99 -2.87 39.61
CA PRO A 686 -15.91 -3.63 40.46
C PRO A 686 -17.40 -3.29 40.25
N ARG A 687 -17.69 -2.07 39.77
CA ARG A 687 -19.06 -1.62 39.51
C ARG A 687 -19.71 -2.35 38.33
N ASN A 688 -18.91 -2.89 37.43
CA ASN A 688 -19.35 -3.61 36.24
C ASN A 688 -19.36 -5.13 36.42
N GLN A 689 -19.14 -5.61 37.64
CA GLN A 689 -19.23 -7.02 37.95
C GLN A 689 -20.70 -7.45 38.16
N VAL A 690 -21.17 -8.37 37.33
CA VAL A 690 -22.51 -8.93 37.45
C VAL A 690 -22.59 -9.78 38.72
N PRO A 691 -23.53 -9.49 39.62
CA PRO A 691 -23.66 -10.26 40.84
C PRO A 691 -24.04 -11.71 40.56
N ASN A 692 -23.44 -12.66 41.31
CA ASN A 692 -23.80 -14.05 41.15
C ASN A 692 -25.26 -14.27 41.60
N VAL A 693 -26.09 -14.70 40.64
CA VAL A 693 -27.54 -14.98 40.85
C VAL A 693 -27.91 -16.45 40.57
N ALA A 694 -26.94 -17.31 40.23
CA ALA A 694 -27.19 -18.75 40.10
C ALA A 694 -27.59 -19.36 41.44
N GLY A 695 -28.54 -20.31 41.42
CA GLY A 695 -29.08 -20.94 42.60
C GLY A 695 -30.13 -20.10 43.38
N LEU A 696 -30.33 -18.83 43.00
CA LEU A 696 -31.37 -17.97 43.58
C LEU A 696 -32.74 -18.24 42.93
N THR A 697 -33.80 -17.91 43.65
CA THR A 697 -35.14 -17.86 43.02
C THR A 697 -35.17 -16.72 41.99
N GLN A 698 -35.93 -16.87 40.92
CA GLN A 698 -36.07 -15.87 39.87
C GLN A 698 -36.33 -14.46 40.43
N SER A 699 -37.26 -14.31 41.36
CA SER A 699 -37.59 -13.02 41.97
C SER A 699 -36.44 -12.41 42.79
N THR A 700 -35.65 -13.25 43.42
CA THR A 700 -34.45 -12.77 44.19
C THR A 700 -33.33 -12.38 43.25
N ALA A 701 -33.10 -13.14 42.20
CA ALA A 701 -32.14 -12.85 41.17
C ALA A 701 -32.44 -11.50 40.46
N ILE A 702 -33.70 -11.28 40.07
CA ILE A 702 -34.19 -10.05 39.47
C ILE A 702 -33.87 -8.85 40.36
N ARG A 703 -34.31 -8.86 41.62
CA ARG A 703 -34.05 -7.77 42.58
C ARG A 703 -32.55 -7.49 42.75
N ARG A 704 -31.71 -8.54 42.73
CA ARG A 704 -30.25 -8.39 42.87
C ARG A 704 -29.60 -7.75 41.64
N LEU A 705 -30.08 -8.09 40.46
CA LEU A 705 -29.63 -7.48 39.23
C LEU A 705 -30.04 -6.00 39.14
N GLU A 706 -31.31 -5.72 39.38
CA GLU A 706 -31.85 -4.34 39.35
C GLU A 706 -31.16 -3.43 40.39
N SER A 707 -30.91 -3.95 41.60
CA SER A 707 -30.15 -3.20 42.63
C SER A 707 -28.68 -2.92 42.26
N SER A 708 -28.15 -3.70 41.32
CA SER A 708 -26.82 -3.52 40.75
C SER A 708 -26.82 -2.78 39.43
N GLY A 709 -27.97 -2.22 39.01
CA GLY A 709 -28.07 -1.38 37.80
C GLY A 709 -28.20 -2.15 36.49
N TYR A 710 -28.52 -3.46 36.52
CA TYR A 710 -28.70 -4.28 35.35
C TYR A 710 -30.17 -4.48 35.00
N SER A 711 -30.48 -4.55 33.71
CA SER A 711 -31.74 -5.04 33.19
C SER A 711 -31.73 -6.57 33.13
N TYR A 712 -32.87 -7.21 32.96
CA TYR A 712 -32.93 -8.66 32.88
C TYR A 712 -33.89 -9.15 31.77
N ASN A 713 -33.59 -10.37 31.29
CA ASN A 713 -34.49 -11.18 30.47
C ASN A 713 -34.59 -12.58 31.11
N THR A 714 -35.68 -13.32 30.89
CA THR A 714 -35.88 -14.65 31.47
C THR A 714 -36.15 -15.68 30.37
N VAL A 715 -35.40 -16.76 30.38
CA VAL A 715 -35.55 -17.93 29.51
C VAL A 715 -35.77 -19.16 30.37
N TRP A 716 -36.89 -19.87 30.17
CA TRP A 716 -37.19 -21.13 30.86
C TRP A 716 -36.39 -22.27 30.22
N THR A 717 -35.70 -23.07 31.03
CA THR A 717 -34.86 -24.18 30.58
C THR A 717 -35.19 -25.45 31.34
N SER A 718 -35.10 -26.61 30.65
CA SER A 718 -35.30 -27.91 31.28
C SER A 718 -34.14 -28.20 32.23
N SER A 719 -34.45 -28.45 33.49
CA SER A 719 -33.45 -28.67 34.57
C SER A 719 -34.01 -29.51 35.67
N ALA A 720 -33.11 -30.16 36.44
CA ALA A 720 -33.40 -30.93 37.66
C ALA A 720 -33.54 -30.04 38.90
N GLU A 721 -33.20 -28.78 38.84
CA GLU A 721 -33.41 -27.81 39.92
C GLU A 721 -34.90 -27.53 40.10
N SER A 722 -35.26 -27.03 41.29
CA SER A 722 -36.64 -26.67 41.59
C SER A 722 -37.17 -25.62 40.61
N ARG A 723 -38.41 -25.76 40.20
CA ARG A 723 -39.03 -24.79 39.27
C ARG A 723 -38.90 -23.37 39.82
N GLY A 724 -38.42 -22.45 38.98
CA GLY A 724 -38.25 -21.04 39.33
C GLY A 724 -36.88 -20.71 39.94
N VAL A 725 -35.94 -21.66 40.00
CA VAL A 725 -34.54 -21.42 40.39
C VAL A 725 -33.71 -21.07 39.16
N VAL A 726 -32.86 -20.06 39.24
CA VAL A 726 -31.93 -19.66 38.20
C VAL A 726 -30.84 -20.72 38.14
N THR A 727 -30.77 -21.43 37.04
CA THR A 727 -29.73 -22.45 36.76
C THR A 727 -28.41 -21.85 36.31
N SER A 728 -28.51 -20.79 35.46
CA SER A 728 -27.38 -20.02 34.97
C SER A 728 -27.88 -18.64 34.54
N TYR A 729 -26.93 -17.75 34.22
CA TYR A 729 -27.21 -16.43 33.70
C TYR A 729 -26.11 -15.99 32.75
N SER A 730 -26.42 -15.11 31.79
CA SER A 730 -25.47 -14.61 30.82
C SER A 730 -25.73 -13.12 30.54
N PRO A 731 -24.70 -12.31 30.51
CA PRO A 731 -23.30 -12.55 30.89
C PRO A 731 -23.14 -12.82 32.39
N ASN A 732 -22.19 -13.65 32.79
CA ASN A 732 -21.96 -14.05 34.17
C ASN A 732 -20.65 -13.53 34.78
N GLY A 733 -20.03 -12.52 34.22
CA GLY A 733 -18.77 -11.92 34.66
C GLY A 733 -18.90 -10.42 34.78
N PHE A 734 -18.29 -9.72 33.85
CA PHE A 734 -18.41 -8.27 33.70
C PHE A 734 -19.44 -7.97 32.61
N ALA A 735 -20.20 -6.89 32.77
CA ALA A 735 -21.12 -6.37 31.78
C ALA A 735 -21.15 -4.84 31.86
N ALA A 736 -21.43 -4.18 30.75
CA ALA A 736 -21.58 -2.73 30.73
C ALA A 736 -22.71 -2.28 31.67
N PRO A 737 -22.62 -1.10 32.31
CA PRO A 737 -23.69 -0.54 33.09
C PRO A 737 -25.01 -0.51 32.31
N GLY A 738 -26.08 -1.05 32.91
CA GLY A 738 -27.39 -1.11 32.28
C GLY A 738 -27.59 -2.28 31.32
N ALA A 739 -26.59 -3.13 31.10
CA ALA A 739 -26.71 -4.31 30.23
C ALA A 739 -27.84 -5.23 30.68
N THR A 740 -28.43 -5.95 29.73
CA THR A 740 -29.50 -6.95 29.99
C THR A 740 -28.89 -8.31 30.29
N ILE A 741 -29.16 -8.83 31.48
CA ILE A 741 -28.69 -10.15 31.94
C ILE A 741 -29.79 -11.18 31.67
N THR A 742 -29.50 -12.18 30.84
CA THR A 742 -30.46 -13.28 30.61
C THR A 742 -30.37 -14.32 31.73
N LEU A 743 -31.47 -14.52 32.44
CA LEU A 743 -31.64 -15.54 33.46
C LEU A 743 -32.19 -16.83 32.84
N TYR A 744 -31.48 -17.92 32.94
CA TYR A 744 -31.98 -19.26 32.61
C TYR A 744 -32.60 -19.87 33.84
N VAL A 745 -33.92 -20.04 33.83
CA VAL A 745 -34.72 -20.44 35.00
C VAL A 745 -35.23 -21.86 34.80
N SER A 746 -35.05 -22.70 35.79
CA SER A 746 -35.52 -24.08 35.77
C SER A 746 -37.07 -24.18 35.62
N ASP A 747 -37.55 -24.99 34.69
CA ASP A 747 -38.95 -25.38 34.56
C ASP A 747 -39.30 -26.59 35.43
N GLY A 748 -38.31 -27.22 36.09
CA GLY A 748 -38.47 -28.40 36.95
C GLY A 748 -38.79 -29.69 36.20
N SER A 749 -38.55 -29.73 34.88
CA SER A 749 -39.01 -30.85 34.03
C SER A 749 -38.10 -32.09 34.07
N GLN A 750 -36.86 -31.96 34.51
CA GLN A 750 -35.95 -33.10 34.65
C GLN A 750 -36.16 -33.79 36.00
N ARG A 751 -36.61 -35.04 35.95
CA ARG A 751 -36.71 -35.86 37.18
C ARG A 751 -35.34 -36.34 37.62
N VAL A 752 -34.95 -36.02 38.85
CA VAL A 752 -33.80 -36.68 39.51
C VAL A 752 -34.22 -38.12 39.78
N VAL A 753 -33.73 -39.07 39.02
CA VAL A 753 -33.83 -40.48 39.37
C VAL A 753 -32.93 -40.71 40.57
N ARG A 754 -33.51 -40.66 41.77
CA ARG A 754 -32.80 -41.16 42.94
C ARG A 754 -32.71 -42.70 42.79
N PRO A 755 -31.53 -43.28 42.92
CA PRO A 755 -31.40 -44.74 43.06
C PRO A 755 -32.17 -45.19 44.26
N SER A 756 -33.13 -46.16 44.08
CA SER A 756 -33.80 -46.85 45.19
C SER A 756 -32.77 -47.59 46.09
N PRO A 757 -32.89 -47.53 47.38
CA PRO A 757 -31.98 -48.25 48.24
C PRO A 757 -32.14 -49.76 48.00
N SER A 758 -31.17 -50.43 47.47
CA SER A 758 -31.10 -51.89 47.39
C SER A 758 -30.87 -52.46 48.75
N GLN A 759 -31.65 -53.42 49.12
CA GLN A 759 -31.55 -54.17 50.33
C GLN A 759 -30.17 -54.81 50.49
N ARG A 760 -29.62 -54.65 51.64
CA ARG A 760 -28.33 -55.16 52.12
C ARG A 760 -28.51 -56.68 52.46
N GLU A 761 -28.05 -57.54 51.54
CA GLU A 761 -27.76 -58.94 51.89
C GLU A 761 -26.35 -59.04 52.47
N THR A 762 -26.30 -59.59 53.68
CA THR A 762 -25.11 -59.92 54.45
C THR A 762 -24.50 -61.18 53.87
N GLN A 763 -23.31 -61.15 53.37
CA GLN A 763 -22.50 -62.35 53.21
C GLN A 763 -21.05 -62.16 53.74
N ALA A 764 -20.55 -63.13 54.39
CA ALA A 764 -19.28 -63.24 55.07
C ALA A 764 -18.14 -63.49 54.07
N PRO A 765 -16.87 -63.29 54.45
CA PRO A 765 -15.73 -63.24 53.59
C PRO A 765 -15.25 -64.61 53.18
N PRO A 766 -14.76 -64.77 51.92
CA PRO A 766 -13.99 -65.95 51.53
C PRO A 766 -12.49 -65.63 51.45
N THR A 767 -11.78 -66.60 51.79
CA THR A 767 -10.36 -66.93 51.81
C THR A 767 -9.70 -66.85 50.41
N THR A 768 -8.47 -66.47 50.43
CA THR A 768 -7.49 -66.48 49.33
C THR A 768 -7.42 -67.75 48.51
N ALA A 769 -7.33 -67.62 47.17
CA ALA A 769 -6.50 -68.45 46.32
C ALA A 769 -6.24 -67.76 44.92
N ARG A 770 -5.02 -67.78 44.58
CA ARG A 770 -4.33 -67.41 43.37
C ARG A 770 -4.62 -68.32 42.23
N SER A 771 -4.92 -67.87 40.97
CA SER A 771 -4.35 -68.37 39.77
C SER A 771 -4.68 -67.48 38.56
N GLU A 772 -3.69 -67.31 37.73
CA GLU A 772 -3.67 -66.71 36.40
C GLU A 772 -4.64 -67.41 35.42
N GLN A 773 -5.34 -66.59 34.62
CA GLN A 773 -5.57 -66.96 33.22
C GLN A 773 -6.17 -65.77 32.45
N ARG A 774 -5.53 -65.44 31.37
CA ARG A 774 -5.89 -64.54 30.31
C ARG A 774 -7.10 -65.12 29.53
N PRO A 775 -8.11 -64.31 29.14
CA PRO A 775 -9.01 -64.76 28.07
C PRO A 775 -8.59 -64.20 26.72
N ASP A 776 -8.66 -65.05 25.75
CA ASP A 776 -8.42 -64.82 24.31
C ASP A 776 -9.48 -63.88 23.71
N LEU A 777 -9.01 -63.09 22.72
CA LEU A 777 -9.84 -62.30 21.79
C LEU A 777 -10.40 -63.26 20.70
N PRO A 778 -11.65 -63.09 20.27
CA PRO A 778 -12.15 -63.82 19.09
C PRO A 778 -11.72 -63.12 17.80
N ASP A 779 -11.34 -63.93 16.84
CA ASP A 779 -10.99 -63.64 15.46
C ASP A 779 -12.18 -63.08 14.64
N SER A 780 -11.82 -62.17 13.76
CA SER A 780 -12.41 -61.81 12.46
C SER A 780 -13.92 -61.66 12.31
N VAL A 781 -14.34 -60.43 11.95
CA VAL A 781 -15.57 -60.20 11.19
C VAL A 781 -15.15 -59.75 9.78
N GLU A 782 -15.46 -60.55 8.78
CA GLU A 782 -15.33 -60.20 7.36
C GLU A 782 -16.31 -59.10 6.95
N VAL A 783 -15.82 -58.07 6.26
CA VAL A 783 -16.61 -57.09 5.52
C VAL A 783 -16.32 -57.32 4.02
N PRO A 784 -17.28 -57.57 3.14
CA PRO A 784 -17.07 -57.82 1.72
C PRO A 784 -16.88 -56.47 0.96
N GLY A 785 -15.83 -56.39 0.16
CA GLY A 785 -15.76 -55.46 -0.96
C GLY A 785 -14.64 -54.44 -1.00
N LEU A 786 -13.37 -54.87 -0.98
CA LEU A 786 -12.28 -54.05 -1.49
C LEU A 786 -11.28 -54.95 -2.25
N PRO A 787 -10.76 -54.56 -3.43
CA PRO A 787 -9.80 -55.38 -4.20
C PRO A 787 -8.41 -55.32 -3.57
N GLU A 788 -7.67 -56.42 -3.76
CA GLU A 788 -6.33 -56.66 -3.24
C GLU A 788 -5.28 -55.63 -3.71
N PRO A 789 -4.24 -55.39 -2.90
CA PRO A 789 -3.14 -54.51 -3.29
C PRO A 789 -2.12 -55.26 -4.15
N MET A 790 -1.73 -54.59 -5.26
CA MET A 790 -0.64 -55.08 -6.16
C MET A 790 0.73 -54.96 -5.48
N PRO A 791 1.69 -55.87 -5.84
CA PRO A 791 3.01 -55.90 -5.21
C PRO A 791 3.93 -54.80 -5.74
N VAL A 792 4.69 -54.21 -4.82
CA VAL A 792 5.72 -53.20 -5.09
C VAL A 792 6.97 -53.89 -5.64
N PRO A 793 7.61 -53.40 -6.74
CA PRO A 793 8.90 -53.89 -7.19
C PRO A 793 10.03 -53.35 -6.31
N ASN A 794 10.91 -54.25 -5.90
CA ASN A 794 12.20 -53.93 -5.31
C ASN A 794 13.11 -53.20 -6.32
N LEU A 795 13.62 -52.03 -5.95
CA LEU A 795 14.74 -51.38 -6.60
C LEU A 795 15.87 -51.22 -5.60
N ASN A 796 16.71 -52.28 -5.54
CA ASN A 796 18.12 -52.17 -5.22
C ASN A 796 18.87 -52.13 -6.56
N ASN A 797 19.41 -50.97 -6.94
CA ASN A 797 20.76 -50.74 -7.47
C ASN A 797 20.94 -49.26 -7.68
#